data_4bfc63f582188b60f5d01d432bb85ad5
#
_entry.id   4bfc63f582188b60f5d01d432bb85ad5
#
_cell.length_a   1.000
_cell.length_b   1.000
_cell.length_c   1.000
_cell.angle_alpha   90.00
_cell.angle_beta   90.00
_cell.angle_gamma   90.00
#
_symmetry.space_group_name_H-M   'P 1'
#
loop_
_entity.id
_entity.type
_entity.pdbx_description
1 polymer ?
#
loop_
_entity_poly.entity_id
_entity_poly.type
_entity_poly.pdbx_seq_one_letter_code
_entity_poly.pdbx_strand_id
1 'polypeptide(L)'
;MKIIKPIRLSVMPRPYAWRGQTRLGLGVYALLDYSQGSVRLDSEQNLWKLVQEELDAGGVLDLAMPKPEPEFLVSGQAYTAFQEEKRQCAVKARVGELEKDLLVFGDRFWVNNEISRPQPFESMRINWANAFGGPSFERNPEGKGAAPEPFNGTLVQRLPNIEGLRNRVSDSRKQYEPEGFGAINITWPQRFSLVGTYSEQWRQHEFPGFFSDMNPAIFNAASADQRWRGHDSLPRAMPFSFYNMHPQLSCWSGILPDLQARAFVRLKQMAEADLLEIDMKASTVWFVPHTTQCIMMFHGSCPIAEEDGWDVECVMAGLELGGYERDLDYYRSVFGIRMDHKKAALYALKDEQLIQVPETMLLSFGDIPDPLQTSAFVRNQQNRAVTEREKARQRLRELGHDPAVFMAPEFVGPNKPLSFSELPEIFERLQQHVPDRETIEKQVRGEALSSLAKLKKEGRIQAGGPLDFEDSLKIGGMPITAENHGPLKIDRDGKLAQALEKLHQERKVLREGGKLESKSTGAPLLDHDFMKHAQKQMDKLYLYSVQFLGQAPVAGPHRMEQMQEAVRHAYLKDKNLAGLDLTGIDLSDMDLRGANLQGAMLEGAILHNVRLDHANLTHAVLARAKISGSSFKDANLANSNLSQARIEHSTFEQACFDHAILFGLEAEQVQMTGARFKTCQFYQGKLQQVDLTGASFEQVAFHEVVLDRVSFIEAQVKQLAFSDCPLAHVSFERSEVEGGVFYQCGLEQLSFDEAWLKNIVFTQGVKLNCCTFRQSQIRTCNFRQTHMEQCDFKQALAENCDFSEAEISLCMMEHARFPQTLFVRTFFEKVSLQYSSLIGANLQKSVMKEVNLYRANLFRADVSGLMADRETVFDGIYAEQVKRFPEAKGA
;
A
#
# COMPACT_ATOMS: atom_id res chain seq x y z
N MET A 1 -18.48 -0.71 -4.81
CA MET A 1 -18.15 0.51 -5.59
C MET A 1 -16.64 0.66 -5.73
N LYS A 2 -16.09 0.69 -6.96
CA LYS A 2 -14.66 0.95 -7.26
C LYS A 2 -14.46 2.46 -7.48
N ILE A 3 -13.34 3.04 -7.02
CA ILE A 3 -13.02 4.45 -7.27
C ILE A 3 -11.80 4.53 -8.19
N ILE A 4 -11.97 5.17 -9.34
CA ILE A 4 -10.91 5.44 -10.33
C ILE A 4 -10.60 6.93 -10.28
N LYS A 5 -9.38 7.28 -9.89
CA LYS A 5 -8.94 8.67 -9.72
C LYS A 5 -7.45 8.81 -9.91
N PRO A 6 -6.94 9.99 -10.22
CA PRO A 6 -5.51 10.26 -10.18
C PRO A 6 -4.99 10.35 -8.74
N ILE A 7 -3.68 10.25 -8.55
CA ILE A 7 -3.02 10.34 -7.22
C ILE A 7 -3.22 11.71 -6.57
N ARG A 8 -3.46 12.75 -7.37
CA ARG A 8 -3.60 14.14 -6.92
C ARG A 8 -5.01 14.52 -6.50
N LEU A 9 -5.99 13.69 -6.69
CA LEU A 9 -7.38 13.98 -6.30
C LEU A 9 -7.83 13.08 -5.16
N SER A 10 -8.60 13.65 -4.25
CA SER A 10 -9.41 12.88 -3.31
C SER A 10 -10.86 12.83 -3.78
N VAL A 11 -11.50 11.68 -3.62
CA VAL A 11 -12.88 11.44 -4.07
C VAL A 11 -13.68 10.83 -2.93
N MET A 12 -14.76 11.48 -2.55
CA MET A 12 -15.66 11.03 -1.47
C MET A 12 -17.06 10.80 -2.01
N PRO A 13 -17.50 9.57 -2.24
CA PRO A 13 -18.87 9.23 -2.55
C PRO A 13 -19.70 9.14 -1.26
N ARG A 14 -20.94 9.61 -1.31
CA ARG A 14 -21.90 9.54 -0.20
C ARG A 14 -23.31 9.25 -0.72
N PRO A 15 -23.82 8.03 -0.61
CA PRO A 15 -25.22 7.75 -0.83
C PRO A 15 -26.11 8.47 0.18
N TYR A 16 -27.23 9.00 -0.26
CA TYR A 16 -28.23 9.62 0.60
C TYR A 16 -29.62 9.53 -0.01
N ALA A 17 -30.65 9.56 0.83
CA ALA A 17 -32.05 9.66 0.40
C ALA A 17 -32.67 10.98 0.87
N TRP A 18 -33.43 11.62 0.03
CA TRP A 18 -34.17 12.85 0.31
C TRP A 18 -35.40 12.94 -0.56
N ARG A 19 -36.55 13.23 0.07
CA ARG A 19 -37.87 13.32 -0.59
C ARG A 19 -38.19 12.09 -1.44
N GLY A 20 -37.94 10.91 -0.90
CA GLY A 20 -38.18 9.65 -1.60
C GLY A 20 -37.27 9.35 -2.79
N GLN A 21 -36.25 10.16 -3.04
CA GLN A 21 -35.23 9.93 -4.06
C GLN A 21 -33.93 9.54 -3.44
N THR A 22 -33.36 8.43 -3.90
CA THR A 22 -32.02 8.00 -3.52
C THR A 22 -30.98 8.56 -4.51
N ARG A 23 -29.92 9.14 -4.00
CA ARG A 23 -28.90 9.81 -4.79
C ARG A 23 -27.51 9.49 -4.26
N LEU A 24 -26.53 9.53 -5.14
CA LEU A 24 -25.11 9.54 -4.79
C LEU A 24 -24.59 10.97 -4.81
N GLY A 25 -24.24 11.51 -3.65
CA GLY A 25 -23.44 12.72 -3.54
C GLY A 25 -21.98 12.40 -3.81
N LEU A 26 -21.29 13.29 -4.47
CA LEU A 26 -19.87 13.12 -4.80
C LEU A 26 -19.11 14.39 -4.50
N GLY A 27 -18.06 14.28 -3.69
CA GLY A 27 -17.06 15.31 -3.47
C GLY A 27 -15.75 14.95 -4.17
N VAL A 28 -15.17 15.89 -4.91
CA VAL A 28 -13.83 15.79 -5.51
C VAL A 28 -13.00 16.93 -4.97
N TYR A 29 -11.81 16.62 -4.42
CA TYR A 29 -10.96 17.60 -3.74
C TYR A 29 -9.58 17.63 -4.35
N ALA A 30 -9.04 18.85 -4.56
CA ALA A 30 -7.72 19.11 -5.13
C ALA A 30 -6.93 20.08 -4.23
N LEU A 31 -5.72 19.69 -3.83
CA LEU A 31 -4.79 20.54 -3.09
C LEU A 31 -3.96 21.39 -4.06
N LEU A 32 -4.00 22.70 -3.86
CA LEU A 32 -3.21 23.68 -4.59
C LEU A 32 -2.13 24.26 -3.69
N ASP A 33 -0.88 24.24 -4.14
CA ASP A 33 0.28 24.80 -3.47
C ASP A 33 0.84 26.00 -4.24
N TYR A 34 1.05 27.12 -3.55
CA TYR A 34 1.59 28.38 -4.08
C TYR A 34 2.99 28.70 -3.54
N SER A 35 3.61 27.80 -2.80
CA SER A 35 4.89 28.03 -2.10
C SER A 35 6.04 28.44 -3.03
N GLN A 36 5.99 28.08 -4.29
CA GLN A 36 7.02 28.39 -5.29
C GLN A 36 6.64 29.53 -6.26
N GLY A 37 5.68 30.35 -5.89
CA GLY A 37 5.27 31.52 -6.68
C GLY A 37 4.33 31.22 -7.87
N SER A 38 4.18 29.96 -8.28
CA SER A 38 3.18 29.49 -9.23
C SER A 38 2.31 28.42 -8.60
N VAL A 39 1.04 28.35 -9.00
CA VAL A 39 0.11 27.35 -8.47
C VAL A 39 0.48 25.95 -8.99
N ARG A 40 0.48 24.96 -8.08
CA ARG A 40 0.75 23.56 -8.41
C ARG A 40 -0.26 22.64 -7.72
N LEU A 41 -0.63 21.57 -8.40
CA LEU A 41 -1.43 20.47 -7.84
C LEU A 41 -0.53 19.53 -7.06
N ASP A 42 -0.87 19.31 -5.80
CA ASP A 42 -0.18 18.36 -4.91
C ASP A 42 -0.94 17.04 -4.78
N SER A 43 -0.36 16.08 -4.08
CA SER A 43 -0.89 14.74 -3.87
C SER A 43 -2.06 14.70 -2.89
N GLU A 44 -2.92 13.67 -3.02
CA GLU A 44 -3.95 13.38 -2.02
C GLU A 44 -3.38 13.15 -0.63
N GLN A 45 -2.21 12.54 -0.52
CA GLN A 45 -1.57 12.28 0.78
C GLN A 45 -1.26 13.58 1.51
N ASN A 46 -0.71 14.58 0.80
CA ASN A 46 -0.43 15.89 1.35
C ASN A 46 -1.73 16.67 1.66
N LEU A 47 -2.79 16.48 0.86
CA LEU A 47 -4.11 17.03 1.16
C LEU A 47 -4.60 16.55 2.53
N TRP A 48 -4.62 15.25 2.76
CA TRP A 48 -5.13 14.70 4.03
C TRP A 48 -4.21 14.98 5.21
N LYS A 49 -2.90 15.12 4.98
CA LYS A 49 -1.96 15.59 6.00
C LYS A 49 -2.29 17.03 6.42
N LEU A 50 -2.47 17.94 5.46
CA LEU A 50 -2.89 19.32 5.74
C LEU A 50 -4.23 19.37 6.48
N VAL A 51 -5.20 18.59 6.06
CA VAL A 51 -6.52 18.49 6.72
C VAL A 51 -6.37 18.04 8.18
N GLN A 52 -5.54 17.05 8.45
CA GLN A 52 -5.31 16.54 9.80
C GLN A 52 -4.62 17.58 10.71
N GLU A 53 -3.73 18.42 10.15
CA GLU A 53 -3.03 19.47 10.88
C GLU A 53 -3.95 20.66 11.18
N GLU A 54 -4.92 20.96 10.30
CA GLU A 54 -5.74 22.18 10.37
C GLU A 54 -7.11 21.96 11.00
N LEU A 55 -7.67 20.77 10.98
CA LEU A 55 -8.95 20.50 11.65
C LEU A 55 -8.75 20.32 13.16
N ASP A 56 -9.62 20.95 13.92
CA ASP A 56 -9.74 20.70 15.35
C ASP A 56 -10.27 19.29 15.62
N ALA A 57 -10.01 18.73 16.81
CA ALA A 57 -10.39 17.37 17.16
C ALA A 57 -11.90 17.12 16.96
N GLY A 58 -12.23 16.16 16.12
CA GLY A 58 -13.62 15.84 15.75
C GLY A 58 -14.18 16.69 14.59
N GLY A 59 -13.37 17.57 14.00
CA GLY A 59 -13.76 18.33 12.82
C GLY A 59 -13.90 17.46 11.58
N VAL A 60 -14.82 17.81 10.68
CA VAL A 60 -15.08 17.15 9.40
C VAL A 60 -14.78 18.14 8.28
N LEU A 61 -13.90 17.75 7.34
CA LEU A 61 -13.56 18.62 6.22
C LEU A 61 -14.81 18.99 5.39
N ASP A 62 -15.55 17.98 4.99
CA ASP A 62 -16.72 18.14 4.15
C ASP A 62 -17.65 16.93 4.25
N LEU A 63 -18.89 17.08 3.79
CA LEU A 63 -19.91 16.03 3.85
C LEU A 63 -20.18 15.37 2.48
N ALA A 64 -19.45 15.74 1.44
CA ALA A 64 -19.64 15.29 0.05
C ALA A 64 -21.08 15.50 -0.47
N MET A 65 -21.71 16.59 -0.04
CA MET A 65 -23.08 16.94 -0.40
C MET A 65 -23.10 18.19 -1.27
N PRO A 66 -23.94 18.24 -2.32
CA PRO A 66 -24.14 19.46 -3.11
C PRO A 66 -24.54 20.64 -2.23
N LYS A 67 -23.93 21.78 -2.46
CA LYS A 67 -24.17 23.03 -1.74
C LYS A 67 -24.99 24.00 -2.63
N PRO A 68 -26.01 24.64 -2.10
CA PRO A 68 -26.80 25.58 -2.88
C PRO A 68 -26.07 26.88 -3.24
N GLU A 69 -25.07 27.27 -2.47
CA GLU A 69 -24.25 28.47 -2.70
C GLU A 69 -22.76 28.09 -2.59
N PRO A 70 -21.90 28.60 -3.48
CA PRO A 70 -20.46 28.43 -3.30
C PRO A 70 -19.97 29.30 -2.13
N GLU A 71 -18.88 28.85 -1.51
CA GLU A 71 -18.36 29.45 -0.28
C GLU A 71 -16.84 29.39 -0.20
N PHE A 72 -16.22 30.26 0.61
CA PHE A 72 -14.85 30.09 1.00
C PHE A 72 -14.71 29.93 2.52
N LEU A 73 -13.74 29.15 2.92
CA LEU A 73 -13.32 28.90 4.30
C LEU A 73 -11.86 29.27 4.46
N VAL A 74 -11.45 29.64 5.67
CA VAL A 74 -10.06 29.90 5.97
C VAL A 74 -9.69 29.27 7.32
N SER A 75 -8.65 28.45 7.35
CA SER A 75 -7.97 28.01 8.56
C SER A 75 -6.63 28.71 8.65
N GLY A 76 -6.19 29.03 9.83
CA GLY A 76 -4.87 29.61 9.98
C GLY A 76 -4.69 30.43 11.23
N GLN A 77 -3.68 31.25 11.19
CA GLN A 77 -3.23 32.04 12.34
C GLN A 77 -3.08 33.51 11.95
N ALA A 78 -3.37 34.40 12.90
CA ALA A 78 -3.02 35.82 12.82
C ALA A 78 -1.61 36.03 13.35
N TYR A 79 -0.79 36.81 12.66
CA TYR A 79 0.58 37.07 13.03
C TYR A 79 0.78 38.58 13.32
N THR A 80 1.46 38.88 14.41
CA THR A 80 1.81 40.26 14.79
C THR A 80 3.21 40.68 14.32
N ALA A 81 3.86 39.86 13.48
CA ALA A 81 5.23 40.12 12.99
C ALA A 81 5.40 41.49 12.31
N PHE A 82 4.31 42.00 11.66
CA PHE A 82 4.30 43.25 10.92
C PHE A 82 3.67 44.42 11.71
N GLN A 83 3.44 44.24 13.03
CA GLN A 83 2.86 45.27 13.90
C GLN A 83 3.91 45.82 14.86
N GLU A 84 3.87 47.12 15.11
CA GLU A 84 4.76 47.76 16.09
C GLU A 84 4.50 47.24 17.51
N GLU A 85 3.22 47.22 17.91
CA GLU A 85 2.81 46.60 19.16
C GLU A 85 2.27 45.18 18.89
N LYS A 86 2.96 44.17 19.39
CA LYS A 86 2.58 42.73 19.22
C LYS A 86 1.37 42.30 20.08
N ARG A 87 0.34 43.14 20.22
CA ARG A 87 -0.81 42.94 21.12
C ARG A 87 -2.12 42.70 20.37
N GLN A 88 -2.18 43.17 19.14
CA GLN A 88 -3.37 43.09 18.30
C GLN A 88 -2.95 43.19 16.83
N CYS A 89 -3.76 42.58 15.94
CA CYS A 89 -3.65 42.82 14.52
C CYS A 89 -5.03 42.72 13.85
N ALA A 90 -5.21 43.34 12.73
CA ALA A 90 -6.32 43.10 11.85
C ALA A 90 -5.91 42.05 10.83
N VAL A 91 -6.74 41.04 10.62
CA VAL A 91 -6.61 40.07 9.53
C VAL A 91 -7.73 40.32 8.53
N LYS A 92 -7.40 40.18 7.26
CA LYS A 92 -8.36 40.40 6.17
C LYS A 92 -8.26 39.28 5.15
N ALA A 93 -9.38 38.71 4.78
CA ALA A 93 -9.55 37.79 3.69
C ALA A 93 -10.35 38.48 2.57
N ARG A 94 -9.79 38.51 1.37
CA ARG A 94 -10.48 38.94 0.16
C ARG A 94 -10.39 37.84 -0.87
N VAL A 95 -11.55 37.39 -1.36
CA VAL A 95 -11.65 36.34 -2.39
C VAL A 95 -12.66 36.81 -3.44
N GLY A 96 -12.16 37.15 -4.63
CA GLY A 96 -12.98 37.81 -5.65
C GLY A 96 -13.58 39.11 -5.13
N GLU A 97 -14.93 39.19 -5.12
CA GLU A 97 -15.69 40.34 -4.62
C GLU A 97 -16.00 40.30 -3.13
N LEU A 98 -15.83 39.11 -2.51
CA LEU A 98 -16.11 38.95 -1.07
C LEU A 98 -14.92 39.42 -0.23
N GLU A 99 -15.23 40.13 0.82
CA GLU A 99 -14.26 40.68 1.76
C GLU A 99 -14.75 40.51 3.20
N LYS A 100 -13.87 39.99 4.09
CA LYS A 100 -14.14 39.88 5.52
C LYS A 100 -12.92 40.24 6.33
N ASP A 101 -13.15 41.09 7.34
CA ASP A 101 -12.13 41.60 8.26
C ASP A 101 -12.41 41.15 9.69
N LEU A 102 -11.38 40.68 10.38
CA LEU A 102 -11.43 40.35 11.81
C LEU A 102 -10.35 41.10 12.58
N LEU A 103 -10.67 41.51 13.80
CA LEU A 103 -9.72 42.02 14.78
C LEU A 103 -9.27 40.89 15.69
N VAL A 104 -7.97 40.68 15.79
CA VAL A 104 -7.37 39.67 16.64
C VAL A 104 -6.57 40.33 17.74
N PHE A 105 -6.89 39.97 18.99
CA PHE A 105 -6.28 40.51 20.18
C PHE A 105 -5.57 39.40 20.96
N GLY A 106 -4.53 39.75 21.68
CA GLY A 106 -4.02 38.88 22.72
C GLY A 106 -5.02 38.73 23.88
N ASP A 107 -4.71 37.89 24.85
CA ASP A 107 -5.64 37.64 25.98
C ASP A 107 -6.02 38.92 26.72
N ARG A 108 -7.33 39.06 26.95
CA ARG A 108 -7.96 40.20 27.65
C ARG A 108 -8.94 39.72 28.68
N PHE A 109 -9.14 40.49 29.70
CA PHE A 109 -10.02 40.20 30.82
C PHE A 109 -10.88 41.41 31.21
N TRP A 110 -12.07 41.14 31.73
CA TRP A 110 -12.82 42.19 32.43
C TRP A 110 -12.23 42.40 33.83
N VAL A 111 -11.79 43.64 34.11
CA VAL A 111 -11.24 44.04 35.40
C VAL A 111 -12.01 45.29 35.87
N ASN A 112 -12.75 45.21 36.95
CA ASN A 112 -13.56 46.29 37.45
C ASN A 112 -14.50 46.94 36.41
N ASN A 113 -15.08 46.19 35.55
CA ASN A 113 -15.95 46.59 34.44
C ASN A 113 -15.23 47.33 33.30
N GLU A 114 -13.91 47.27 33.25
CA GLU A 114 -13.07 47.77 32.14
C GLU A 114 -12.37 46.60 31.46
N ILE A 115 -12.02 46.80 30.19
CA ILE A 115 -11.29 45.80 29.39
C ILE A 115 -9.79 45.99 29.66
N SER A 116 -9.11 44.95 30.11
CA SER A 116 -7.67 44.97 30.31
C SER A 116 -6.90 45.22 29.01
N ARG A 117 -5.69 45.75 29.09
CA ARG A 117 -4.77 45.84 27.92
C ARG A 117 -4.48 44.43 27.39
N PRO A 118 -4.56 44.21 26.06
CA PRO A 118 -4.25 42.88 25.47
C PRO A 118 -2.83 42.42 25.78
N GLN A 119 -2.65 41.12 26.06
CA GLN A 119 -1.33 40.53 26.22
C GLN A 119 -0.62 40.45 24.84
N PRO A 120 0.71 40.55 24.77
CA PRO A 120 1.43 40.36 23.52
C PRO A 120 1.33 38.90 23.04
N PHE A 121 1.29 38.71 21.72
CA PHE A 121 1.34 37.39 21.09
C PHE A 121 2.13 37.47 19.77
N GLU A 122 2.69 36.35 19.34
CA GLU A 122 3.38 36.25 18.05
C GLU A 122 2.44 35.68 16.98
N SER A 123 1.67 34.64 17.34
CA SER A 123 0.63 34.04 16.51
C SER A 123 -0.61 33.73 17.35
N MET A 124 -1.79 33.78 16.71
CA MET A 124 -3.06 33.45 17.32
C MET A 124 -3.91 32.66 16.31
N ARG A 125 -4.33 31.44 16.68
CA ARG A 125 -5.18 30.62 15.83
C ARG A 125 -6.54 31.26 15.63
N ILE A 126 -6.99 31.34 14.38
CA ILE A 126 -8.28 31.93 14.00
C ILE A 126 -9.30 30.80 13.92
N ASN A 127 -9.81 30.38 15.08
CA ASN A 127 -10.84 29.34 15.21
C ASN A 127 -11.95 29.77 16.15
N TRP A 128 -13.03 28.98 16.20
CA TRP A 128 -14.20 29.28 17.00
C TRP A 128 -13.93 29.27 18.51
N ALA A 129 -12.91 28.53 18.98
CA ALA A 129 -12.49 28.54 20.39
C ALA A 129 -11.95 29.90 20.84
N ASN A 130 -11.47 30.73 19.93
CA ASN A 130 -10.97 32.07 20.17
C ASN A 130 -12.02 33.18 19.91
N ALA A 131 -13.16 32.83 19.35
CA ALA A 131 -14.29 33.73 19.13
C ALA A 131 -15.21 33.85 20.37
N PHE A 132 -16.16 34.81 20.32
CA PHE A 132 -17.16 34.94 21.38
C PHE A 132 -18.01 33.67 21.51
N GLY A 133 -18.17 33.18 22.77
CA GLY A 133 -18.93 31.97 23.04
C GLY A 133 -18.66 31.43 24.44
N GLY A 134 -18.96 30.15 24.64
CA GLY A 134 -18.73 29.39 25.86
C GLY A 134 -19.74 28.27 26.05
N PRO A 135 -19.56 27.34 27.01
CA PRO A 135 -20.34 26.11 27.14
C PRO A 135 -21.88 26.31 27.23
N SER A 136 -22.31 27.47 27.69
CA SER A 136 -23.75 27.81 27.77
C SER A 136 -24.25 28.65 26.60
N PHE A 137 -23.41 28.91 25.59
CA PHE A 137 -23.75 29.72 24.42
C PHE A 137 -23.85 28.82 23.17
N GLU A 138 -25.06 28.41 22.87
CA GLU A 138 -25.35 27.39 21.84
C GLU A 138 -24.78 27.74 20.44
N ARG A 139 -24.66 29.03 20.10
CA ARG A 139 -24.16 29.48 18.80
C ARG A 139 -22.65 29.29 18.62
N ASN A 140 -21.89 29.18 19.71
CA ASN A 140 -20.48 28.82 19.75
C ASN A 140 -20.13 28.27 21.13
N PRO A 141 -20.42 27.02 21.42
CA PRO A 141 -20.13 26.43 22.73
C PRO A 141 -18.64 26.24 23.00
N GLU A 142 -17.81 26.27 21.97
CA GLU A 142 -16.35 26.15 22.07
C GLU A 142 -15.65 27.49 22.41
N GLY A 143 -16.33 28.62 22.25
CA GLY A 143 -15.80 29.96 22.39
C GLY A 143 -15.54 30.38 23.82
N LYS A 144 -15.19 31.64 24.00
CA LYS A 144 -14.93 32.25 25.30
C LYS A 144 -15.59 33.63 25.44
N GLY A 145 -15.82 34.05 26.67
CA GLY A 145 -16.33 35.41 26.98
C GLY A 145 -17.81 35.49 27.30
N ALA A 146 -18.63 34.48 27.01
CA ALA A 146 -20.06 34.49 27.35
C ALA A 146 -20.34 34.24 28.85
N ALA A 147 -19.41 33.59 29.56
CA ALA A 147 -19.50 33.36 30.99
C ALA A 147 -18.09 33.40 31.62
N PRO A 148 -18.00 33.61 32.97
CA PRO A 148 -16.74 33.47 33.68
C PRO A 148 -16.22 32.04 33.59
N GLU A 149 -14.90 31.89 33.43
CA GLU A 149 -14.21 30.60 33.35
C GLU A 149 -13.06 30.49 34.35
N PRO A 150 -12.62 29.28 34.74
CA PRO A 150 -11.45 29.10 35.58
C PRO A 150 -10.15 29.46 34.79
N PHE A 151 -9.38 30.38 35.37
CA PHE A 151 -8.06 30.71 34.82
C PHE A 151 -7.08 30.87 35.98
N ASN A 152 -5.99 30.08 35.97
CA ASN A 152 -4.99 30.06 37.03
C ASN A 152 -5.58 29.95 38.45
N GLY A 153 -6.61 29.14 38.62
CA GLY A 153 -7.25 28.89 39.93
C GLY A 153 -8.25 29.93 40.39
N THR A 154 -8.52 30.98 39.61
CA THR A 154 -9.54 32.01 39.88
C THR A 154 -10.56 32.06 38.76
N LEU A 155 -11.82 32.40 39.09
CA LEU A 155 -12.84 32.68 38.09
C LEU A 155 -12.63 34.05 37.50
N VAL A 156 -12.40 34.12 36.20
CA VAL A 156 -12.22 35.37 35.47
C VAL A 156 -13.18 35.43 34.28
N GLN A 157 -13.62 36.59 33.91
CA GLN A 157 -14.35 36.80 32.68
C GLN A 157 -13.37 37.19 31.57
N ARG A 158 -12.97 36.26 30.75
CA ARG A 158 -12.14 36.51 29.59
C ARG A 158 -12.93 37.16 28.47
N LEU A 159 -12.24 37.88 27.59
CA LEU A 159 -12.83 38.32 26.33
C LEU A 159 -12.41 37.40 25.20
N PRO A 160 -13.19 37.31 24.10
CA PRO A 160 -12.75 36.61 22.89
C PRO A 160 -11.47 37.28 22.36
N ASN A 161 -10.64 36.46 21.72
CA ASN A 161 -9.47 36.97 21.00
C ASN A 161 -9.84 37.48 19.61
N ILE A 162 -10.94 36.99 19.05
CA ILE A 162 -11.41 37.32 17.70
C ILE A 162 -12.72 38.10 17.79
N GLU A 163 -12.75 39.25 17.17
CA GLU A 163 -13.94 40.09 17.06
C GLU A 163 -14.14 40.58 15.62
N GLY A 164 -15.40 40.79 15.24
CA GLY A 164 -15.73 41.46 13.99
C GLY A 164 -15.44 42.95 14.07
N LEU A 165 -15.02 43.59 12.98
CA LEU A 165 -14.74 45.02 12.96
C LEU A 165 -15.94 45.87 13.40
N ARG A 166 -17.14 45.42 13.06
CA ARG A 166 -18.40 46.11 13.37
C ARG A 166 -19.10 45.60 14.64
N ASN A 167 -18.61 44.50 15.21
CA ASN A 167 -19.25 43.80 16.35
C ASN A 167 -18.23 43.58 17.48
N ARG A 168 -17.71 44.74 18.00
CA ARG A 168 -16.69 44.72 19.05
C ARG A 168 -17.31 44.53 20.42
N VAL A 169 -16.66 43.75 21.26
CA VAL A 169 -17.07 43.50 22.63
C VAL A 169 -16.78 44.77 23.46
N SER A 170 -17.83 45.38 24.00
CA SER A 170 -17.76 46.65 24.76
C SER A 170 -18.56 46.62 26.07
N ASP A 171 -19.42 45.61 26.31
CA ASP A 171 -20.23 45.47 27.53
C ASP A 171 -20.22 43.97 27.94
N SER A 172 -19.87 43.72 29.21
CA SER A 172 -19.78 42.37 29.76
C SER A 172 -21.13 41.66 29.90
N ARG A 173 -22.24 42.41 29.84
CA ARG A 173 -23.62 41.88 29.97
C ARG A 173 -24.27 41.58 28.61
N LYS A 174 -23.68 42.05 27.52
CA LYS A 174 -24.23 41.87 26.19
C LYS A 174 -23.70 40.59 25.55
N GLN A 175 -24.58 39.84 24.89
CA GLN A 175 -24.19 38.78 24.02
C GLN A 175 -23.83 39.32 22.64
N TYR A 176 -22.76 38.74 22.05
CA TYR A 176 -22.25 39.13 20.74
C TYR A 176 -22.31 37.97 19.77
N GLU A 177 -22.46 38.24 18.49
CA GLU A 177 -22.37 37.23 17.47
C GLU A 177 -20.92 36.72 17.38
N PRO A 178 -20.69 35.39 17.35
CA PRO A 178 -19.38 34.86 17.12
C PRO A 178 -18.93 35.15 15.68
N GLU A 179 -17.67 35.55 15.54
CA GLU A 179 -17.07 35.91 14.26
C GLU A 179 -15.90 35.00 13.97
N GLY A 180 -15.75 34.55 12.74
CA GLY A 180 -14.68 33.65 12.34
C GLY A 180 -14.64 33.40 10.82
N PHE A 181 -13.61 32.72 10.33
CA PHE A 181 -13.46 32.31 8.93
C PHE A 181 -13.71 30.82 8.71
N GLY A 182 -13.66 30.04 9.79
CA GLY A 182 -13.74 28.59 9.73
C GLY A 182 -15.14 28.04 9.54
N ALA A 183 -15.23 26.74 9.33
CA ALA A 183 -16.49 26.04 9.20
C ALA A 183 -17.32 26.11 10.51
N ILE A 184 -18.58 26.45 10.39
CA ILE A 184 -19.57 26.38 11.48
C ILE A 184 -19.94 24.91 11.68
N ASN A 185 -19.91 24.43 12.91
CA ASN A 185 -20.27 23.03 13.19
C ASN A 185 -21.76 22.78 12.81
N ILE A 186 -22.02 21.63 12.17
CA ILE A 186 -23.37 21.28 11.69
C ILE A 186 -24.38 21.11 12.84
N THR A 187 -23.91 20.78 14.05
CA THR A 187 -24.76 20.63 15.25
C THR A 187 -25.13 21.95 15.91
N TRP A 188 -24.51 23.08 15.51
CA TRP A 188 -24.84 24.39 16.09
C TRP A 188 -26.12 24.94 15.49
N PRO A 189 -26.91 25.75 16.25
CA PRO A 189 -28.21 26.24 15.82
C PRO A 189 -28.23 26.91 14.46
N GLN A 190 -27.14 27.58 14.04
CA GLN A 190 -27.03 28.28 12.77
C GLN A 190 -27.21 27.33 11.57
N ARG A 191 -26.83 26.07 11.73
CA ARG A 191 -26.96 25.03 10.69
C ARG A 191 -28.01 23.99 11.06
N PHE A 192 -28.06 23.57 12.35
CA PHE A 192 -28.95 22.52 12.81
C PHE A 192 -30.43 22.87 12.64
N SER A 193 -30.81 24.16 12.76
CA SER A 193 -32.16 24.61 12.49
C SER A 193 -32.67 24.34 11.05
N LEU A 194 -31.75 24.02 10.14
CA LEU A 194 -32.05 23.71 8.74
C LEU A 194 -32.27 22.23 8.49
N VAL A 195 -32.10 21.37 9.50
CA VAL A 195 -32.17 19.90 9.34
C VAL A 195 -33.56 19.41 8.96
N GLY A 196 -34.58 20.20 9.26
CA GLY A 196 -35.98 19.85 9.06
C GLY A 196 -36.67 19.26 10.28
N THR A 197 -37.85 18.73 10.08
CA THR A 197 -38.75 18.31 11.17
C THR A 197 -39.07 16.82 11.06
N TYR A 198 -38.90 16.09 12.15
CA TYR A 198 -39.35 14.70 12.25
C TYR A 198 -40.88 14.62 12.06
N SER A 199 -41.30 13.65 11.24
CA SER A 199 -42.74 13.31 11.10
C SER A 199 -42.90 11.78 11.04
N GLU A 200 -44.06 11.29 11.47
CA GLU A 200 -44.39 9.88 11.37
C GLU A 200 -44.47 9.41 9.93
N GLN A 201 -44.95 10.29 9.01
CA GLN A 201 -44.97 10.03 7.57
C GLN A 201 -43.55 9.81 7.02
N TRP A 202 -42.59 10.65 7.41
CA TRP A 202 -41.18 10.45 7.05
C TRP A 202 -40.66 9.13 7.56
N ARG A 203 -40.93 8.78 8.83
CA ARG A 203 -40.51 7.52 9.44
C ARG A 203 -41.00 6.28 8.66
N GLN A 204 -42.26 6.35 8.18
CA GLN A 204 -42.88 5.20 7.49
C GLN A 204 -42.46 5.08 6.03
N HIS A 205 -42.16 6.18 5.35
CA HIS A 205 -41.99 6.19 3.89
C HIS A 205 -40.64 6.68 3.37
N GLU A 206 -39.92 7.50 4.17
CA GLU A 206 -38.70 8.16 3.72
C GLU A 206 -37.46 7.82 4.55
N PHE A 207 -37.63 7.20 5.75
CA PHE A 207 -36.52 6.72 6.56
C PHE A 207 -35.71 5.67 5.77
N PRO A 208 -34.35 5.72 5.76
CA PRO A 208 -33.47 6.52 6.61
C PRO A 208 -32.98 7.86 6.00
N GLY A 209 -33.68 8.41 5.02
CA GLY A 209 -33.32 9.66 4.35
C GLY A 209 -33.34 10.91 5.22
N PHE A 210 -32.95 12.05 4.62
CA PHE A 210 -33.12 13.35 5.25
C PHE A 210 -34.60 13.71 5.40
N PHE A 211 -34.94 14.59 6.36
CA PHE A 211 -36.33 15.07 6.50
C PHE A 211 -36.77 15.77 5.23
N SER A 212 -38.06 15.62 4.87
CA SER A 212 -38.62 16.12 3.64
C SER A 212 -38.50 17.64 3.49
N ASP A 213 -38.62 18.39 4.62
CA ASP A 213 -38.50 19.84 4.71
C ASP A 213 -37.07 20.34 4.99
N MET A 214 -36.06 19.48 5.00
CA MET A 214 -34.66 19.88 5.17
C MET A 214 -34.31 20.97 4.14
N ASN A 215 -33.61 21.99 4.60
CA ASN A 215 -33.03 23.01 3.73
C ASN A 215 -31.58 22.64 3.35
N PRO A 216 -31.24 22.46 2.06
CA PRO A 216 -29.90 22.10 1.60
C PRO A 216 -28.79 23.08 2.03
N ALA A 217 -29.13 24.31 2.43
CA ALA A 217 -28.17 25.27 2.98
C ALA A 217 -27.50 24.79 4.28
N ILE A 218 -28.01 23.70 4.91
CA ILE A 218 -27.32 23.00 6.02
C ILE A 218 -25.92 22.50 5.63
N PHE A 219 -25.68 22.22 4.34
CA PHE A 219 -24.37 21.74 3.86
C PHE A 219 -23.38 22.87 3.63
N ASN A 220 -23.81 24.14 3.57
CA ASN A 220 -22.90 25.27 3.62
C ASN A 220 -22.30 25.39 5.02
N ALA A 221 -20.97 25.40 5.10
CA ALA A 221 -20.24 25.47 6.36
C ALA A 221 -19.79 26.89 6.71
N ALA A 222 -19.63 27.76 5.72
CA ALA A 222 -19.21 29.14 5.92
C ALA A 222 -20.34 30.04 6.43
N SER A 223 -19.97 31.14 7.08
CA SER A 223 -20.88 32.22 7.42
C SER A 223 -21.45 32.90 6.15
N ALA A 224 -22.59 33.57 6.28
CA ALA A 224 -23.32 34.14 5.14
C ALA A 224 -22.55 35.22 4.34
N ASP A 225 -21.59 35.87 4.96
CA ASP A 225 -20.69 36.87 4.35
C ASP A 225 -19.48 36.25 3.59
N GLN A 226 -19.34 34.93 3.66
CA GLN A 226 -18.33 34.15 2.92
C GLN A 226 -18.95 33.31 1.79
N ARG A 227 -20.18 33.60 1.38
CA ARG A 227 -20.92 32.86 0.33
C ARG A 227 -21.25 33.78 -0.85
N TRP A 228 -21.12 33.26 -2.07
CA TRP A 228 -21.54 33.92 -3.30
C TRP A 228 -23.04 33.66 -3.53
N ARG A 229 -23.87 34.56 -3.03
CA ARG A 229 -25.33 34.43 -3.18
C ARG A 229 -25.77 34.53 -4.64
N GLY A 230 -26.65 33.64 -5.06
CA GLY A 230 -27.16 33.62 -6.44
C GLY A 230 -26.20 33.01 -7.48
N HIS A 231 -25.08 32.50 -7.03
CA HIS A 231 -24.19 31.66 -7.86
C HIS A 231 -24.35 30.20 -7.47
N ASP A 232 -24.23 29.29 -8.42
CA ASP A 232 -24.26 27.84 -8.19
C ASP A 232 -22.88 27.19 -8.34
N SER A 233 -21.85 27.95 -8.68
CA SER A 233 -20.45 27.55 -8.73
C SER A 233 -19.55 28.74 -8.39
N LEU A 234 -18.33 28.48 -7.89
CA LEU A 234 -17.32 29.50 -7.68
C LEU A 234 -17.03 30.27 -8.99
N PRO A 235 -16.93 31.61 -8.94
CA PRO A 235 -16.49 32.38 -10.11
C PRO A 235 -15.10 31.93 -10.58
N ARG A 236 -14.86 31.96 -11.90
CA ARG A 236 -13.63 31.47 -12.51
C ARG A 236 -12.47 32.44 -12.29
N ALA A 237 -11.26 31.92 -12.19
CA ALA A 237 -10.00 32.67 -12.12
C ALA A 237 -10.01 33.82 -11.12
N MET A 238 -10.54 33.59 -9.90
CA MET A 238 -10.68 34.60 -8.87
C MET A 238 -9.35 35.00 -8.24
N PRO A 239 -9.07 36.32 -8.13
CA PRO A 239 -7.97 36.79 -7.30
C PRO A 239 -8.31 36.63 -5.81
N PHE A 240 -7.30 36.35 -5.01
CA PHE A 240 -7.42 36.31 -3.56
C PHE A 240 -6.26 37.04 -2.88
N SER A 241 -6.50 37.52 -1.65
CA SER A 241 -5.46 38.10 -0.80
C SER A 241 -5.79 37.92 0.68
N PHE A 242 -4.79 37.55 1.47
CA PHE A 242 -4.86 37.36 2.93
C PHE A 242 -3.80 38.21 3.61
N TYR A 243 -4.22 39.06 4.51
CA TYR A 243 -3.33 39.99 5.22
C TYR A 243 -3.11 39.54 6.66
N ASN A 244 -1.84 39.60 7.10
CA ASN A 244 -1.37 39.22 8.44
C ASN A 244 -1.69 37.75 8.85
N MET A 245 -1.82 36.88 7.88
CA MET A 245 -2.12 35.47 8.09
C MET A 245 -0.99 34.51 7.68
N HIS A 246 0.20 35.08 7.38
CA HIS A 246 1.41 34.32 7.05
C HIS A 246 2.58 34.78 7.90
N PRO A 247 3.46 33.91 8.42
CA PRO A 247 4.54 34.28 9.33
C PRO A 247 5.59 35.19 8.71
N GLN A 248 5.82 35.13 7.40
CA GLN A 248 6.86 35.86 6.69
C GLN A 248 6.33 36.85 5.64
N LEU A 249 5.06 36.75 5.26
CA LEU A 249 4.44 37.62 4.27
C LEU A 249 3.36 38.48 4.94
N SER A 250 3.44 39.82 4.82
CA SER A 250 2.36 40.71 5.28
C SER A 250 1.05 40.51 4.52
N CYS A 251 1.16 40.06 3.27
CA CYS A 251 0.05 39.70 2.39
C CYS A 251 0.44 38.50 1.53
N TRP A 252 -0.38 37.43 1.60
CA TRP A 252 -0.34 36.36 0.63
C TRP A 252 -1.45 36.56 -0.38
N SER A 253 -1.12 36.56 -1.66
CA SER A 253 -2.08 36.77 -2.75
C SER A 253 -1.80 35.86 -3.92
N GLY A 254 -2.83 35.61 -4.72
CA GLY A 254 -2.74 34.76 -5.90
C GLY A 254 -4.01 34.81 -6.73
N ILE A 255 -4.10 33.93 -7.71
CA ILE A 255 -5.28 33.71 -8.53
C ILE A 255 -5.65 32.24 -8.44
N LEU A 256 -6.89 31.92 -8.13
CA LEU A 256 -7.42 30.56 -8.22
C LEU A 256 -7.51 30.15 -9.69
N PRO A 257 -6.95 29.00 -10.10
CA PRO A 257 -7.05 28.53 -11.46
C PRO A 257 -8.50 28.16 -11.82
N ASP A 258 -8.86 28.26 -13.10
CA ASP A 258 -10.17 27.83 -13.62
C ASP A 258 -10.19 26.30 -13.75
N LEU A 259 -10.23 25.60 -12.62
CA LEU A 259 -10.29 24.14 -12.57
C LEU A 259 -11.74 23.66 -12.58
N GLN A 260 -11.98 22.60 -13.33
CA GLN A 260 -13.25 21.91 -13.42
C GLN A 260 -13.05 20.42 -13.11
N ALA A 261 -13.79 19.88 -12.14
CA ALA A 261 -13.80 18.45 -11.91
C ALA A 261 -14.75 17.78 -12.90
N ARG A 262 -14.32 16.68 -13.48
CA ARG A 262 -15.15 15.78 -14.27
C ARG A 262 -15.39 14.51 -13.46
N ALA A 263 -16.63 14.07 -13.36
CA ALA A 263 -16.95 12.86 -12.63
C ALA A 263 -17.94 12.00 -13.38
N PHE A 264 -17.72 10.70 -13.35
CA PHE A 264 -18.50 9.71 -14.08
C PHE A 264 -18.87 8.57 -13.15
N VAL A 265 -20.09 8.06 -13.29
CA VAL A 265 -20.58 6.91 -12.54
C VAL A 265 -21.01 5.81 -13.51
N ARG A 266 -20.69 4.59 -13.16
CA ARG A 266 -21.26 3.41 -13.79
C ARG A 266 -22.11 2.65 -12.78
N LEU A 267 -23.37 2.40 -13.14
CA LEU A 267 -24.27 1.55 -12.37
C LEU A 267 -24.20 0.10 -12.90
N LYS A 268 -24.34 -0.89 -12.01
CA LYS A 268 -24.27 -2.33 -12.36
C LYS A 268 -25.24 -2.77 -13.46
N GLN A 269 -26.35 -2.05 -13.63
CA GLN A 269 -27.37 -2.33 -14.66
C GLN A 269 -27.11 -1.65 -16.01
N MET A 270 -26.07 -0.82 -16.12
CA MET A 270 -25.70 -0.14 -17.37
C MET A 270 -24.86 -1.07 -18.26
N ALA A 271 -24.88 -0.82 -19.58
CA ALA A 271 -24.00 -1.56 -20.51
C ALA A 271 -22.52 -1.30 -20.19
N GLU A 272 -21.63 -2.25 -20.57
CA GLU A 272 -20.20 -2.22 -20.18
C GLU A 272 -19.45 -0.92 -20.52
N ALA A 273 -19.83 -0.24 -21.60
CA ALA A 273 -19.17 0.98 -22.05
C ALA A 273 -19.87 2.29 -21.61
N ASP A 274 -21.01 2.19 -20.92
CA ASP A 274 -21.79 3.37 -20.58
C ASP A 274 -21.32 4.02 -19.29
N LEU A 275 -21.16 5.34 -19.34
CA LEU A 275 -20.82 6.20 -18.21
C LEU A 275 -21.86 7.31 -18.09
N LEU A 276 -22.38 7.52 -16.89
CA LEU A 276 -23.20 8.67 -16.54
C LEU A 276 -22.30 9.78 -16.01
N GLU A 277 -22.25 10.91 -16.69
CA GLU A 277 -21.53 12.08 -16.23
C GLU A 277 -22.33 12.81 -15.14
N ILE A 278 -21.65 13.20 -14.07
CA ILE A 278 -22.20 14.00 -12.97
C ILE A 278 -21.81 15.46 -13.21
N ASP A 279 -22.79 16.37 -13.17
CA ASP A 279 -22.56 17.81 -13.17
C ASP A 279 -21.86 18.21 -11.86
N MET A 280 -20.53 18.45 -11.95
CA MET A 280 -19.68 18.83 -10.82
C MET A 280 -19.52 20.33 -10.78
N LYS A 281 -19.80 20.93 -9.62
CA LYS A 281 -19.69 22.38 -9.41
C LYS A 281 -18.59 22.68 -8.39
N ALA A 282 -17.70 23.60 -8.71
CA ALA A 282 -16.76 24.15 -7.75
C ALA A 282 -17.55 24.91 -6.67
N SER A 283 -17.67 24.36 -5.47
CA SER A 283 -18.59 24.86 -4.45
C SER A 283 -17.91 25.39 -3.22
N THR A 284 -16.66 25.00 -2.96
CA THR A 284 -15.91 25.45 -1.78
C THR A 284 -14.44 25.60 -2.10
N VAL A 285 -13.85 26.67 -1.60
CA VAL A 285 -12.39 26.76 -1.50
C VAL A 285 -12.02 26.98 -0.05
N TRP A 286 -11.11 26.14 0.46
CA TRP A 286 -10.58 26.25 1.81
C TRP A 286 -9.13 26.68 1.79
N PHE A 287 -8.85 27.90 2.23
CA PHE A 287 -7.53 28.50 2.26
C PHE A 287 -6.80 28.23 3.57
N VAL A 288 -5.51 27.96 3.47
CA VAL A 288 -4.57 27.83 4.60
C VAL A 288 -3.40 28.82 4.36
N PRO A 289 -3.57 30.10 4.70
CA PRO A 289 -2.64 31.16 4.29
C PRO A 289 -1.20 30.97 4.82
N HIS A 290 -1.01 30.43 6.02
CA HIS A 290 0.30 30.28 6.63
C HIS A 290 1.16 29.18 5.97
N THR A 291 0.56 28.26 5.21
CA THR A 291 1.25 27.26 4.39
C THR A 291 1.25 27.62 2.91
N THR A 292 0.60 28.74 2.53
CA THR A 292 0.37 29.14 1.13
C THR A 292 -0.35 28.09 0.29
N GLN A 293 -1.30 27.37 0.90
CA GLN A 293 -2.04 26.30 0.25
C GLN A 293 -3.55 26.55 0.31
N CYS A 294 -4.27 25.94 -0.62
CA CYS A 294 -5.74 25.85 -0.53
C CYS A 294 -6.27 24.55 -1.13
N ILE A 295 -7.46 24.13 -0.66
CA ILE A 295 -8.16 22.98 -1.19
C ILE A 295 -9.39 23.48 -1.97
N MET A 296 -9.46 23.17 -3.27
CA MET A 296 -10.66 23.35 -4.05
C MET A 296 -11.54 22.10 -3.95
N MET A 297 -12.82 22.29 -3.70
CA MET A 297 -13.80 21.22 -3.51
C MET A 297 -14.93 21.37 -4.53
N PHE A 298 -15.18 20.27 -5.21
CA PHE A 298 -16.21 20.17 -6.23
C PHE A 298 -17.28 19.19 -5.76
N HIS A 299 -18.55 19.54 -5.93
CA HIS A 299 -19.68 18.69 -5.53
C HIS A 299 -20.66 18.49 -6.68
N GLY A 300 -21.20 17.29 -6.74
CA GLY A 300 -22.26 16.92 -7.66
C GLY A 300 -23.10 15.80 -7.08
N SER A 301 -24.17 15.43 -7.73
CA SER A 301 -24.96 14.25 -7.36
C SER A 301 -25.69 13.67 -8.55
N CYS A 302 -25.88 12.35 -8.53
CA CYS A 302 -26.70 11.63 -9.51
C CYS A 302 -27.71 10.73 -8.81
N PRO A 303 -28.85 10.38 -9.46
CA PRO A 303 -29.79 9.42 -8.92
C PRO A 303 -29.17 8.01 -8.93
N ILE A 304 -29.46 7.24 -7.88
CA ILE A 304 -29.12 5.83 -7.74
C ILE A 304 -30.35 5.06 -7.25
N ALA A 305 -30.35 3.74 -7.37
CA ALA A 305 -31.50 2.95 -6.92
C ALA A 305 -31.39 2.52 -5.47
N GLU A 306 -30.17 2.24 -5.00
CA GLU A 306 -29.95 1.66 -3.68
C GLU A 306 -29.44 2.69 -2.68
N GLU A 307 -30.00 2.70 -1.47
CA GLU A 307 -29.70 3.68 -0.42
C GLU A 307 -28.26 3.63 0.10
N ASP A 308 -27.59 2.51 -0.06
CA ASP A 308 -26.19 2.29 0.33
C ASP A 308 -25.22 2.38 -0.87
N GLY A 309 -25.73 2.71 -2.07
CA GLY A 309 -24.95 2.82 -3.29
C GLY A 309 -24.41 1.47 -3.81
N TRP A 310 -25.07 0.35 -3.46
CA TRP A 310 -24.65 -0.98 -3.92
C TRP A 310 -24.77 -1.14 -5.44
N ASP A 311 -25.74 -0.48 -6.05
CA ASP A 311 -25.92 -0.46 -7.50
C ASP A 311 -24.85 0.33 -8.25
N VAL A 312 -24.02 1.11 -7.55
CA VAL A 312 -22.88 1.82 -8.14
C VAL A 312 -21.69 0.88 -8.25
N GLU A 313 -21.32 0.52 -9.46
CA GLU A 313 -20.15 -0.32 -9.71
C GLU A 313 -18.85 0.46 -9.57
N CYS A 314 -18.80 1.64 -10.21
CA CYS A 314 -17.59 2.45 -10.25
C CYS A 314 -17.91 3.95 -10.26
N VAL A 315 -17.05 4.72 -9.64
CA VAL A 315 -16.95 6.18 -9.75
C VAL A 315 -15.58 6.52 -10.33
N MET A 316 -15.54 7.33 -11.40
CA MET A 316 -14.31 7.85 -11.98
C MET A 316 -14.30 9.37 -11.91
N ALA A 317 -13.17 9.96 -11.46
CA ALA A 317 -13.00 11.40 -11.37
C ALA A 317 -11.74 11.88 -12.10
N GLY A 318 -11.85 13.03 -12.74
CA GLY A 318 -10.77 13.75 -13.39
C GLY A 318 -10.81 15.25 -13.06
N LEU A 319 -9.78 15.97 -13.47
CA LEU A 319 -9.65 17.41 -13.30
C LEU A 319 -9.12 18.06 -14.58
N GLU A 320 -9.78 19.10 -15.05
CA GLU A 320 -9.42 19.82 -16.26
C GLU A 320 -9.24 21.32 -15.94
N LEU A 321 -8.33 21.97 -16.66
CA LEU A 321 -8.24 23.41 -16.70
C LEU A 321 -9.10 23.95 -17.83
N GLY A 322 -9.82 25.04 -17.61
CA GLY A 322 -10.67 25.67 -18.63
C GLY A 322 -9.94 25.90 -19.96
N GLY A 323 -10.54 25.46 -21.06
CA GLY A 323 -9.94 25.48 -22.41
C GLY A 323 -9.11 24.24 -22.78
N TYR A 324 -9.04 23.25 -21.90
CA TYR A 324 -8.37 21.94 -22.12
C TYR A 324 -9.33 20.76 -21.95
N GLU A 325 -10.61 20.94 -22.20
CA GLU A 325 -11.64 19.95 -21.96
C GLU A 325 -11.52 18.76 -22.92
N ARG A 326 -11.76 17.56 -22.40
CA ARG A 326 -11.79 16.30 -23.16
C ARG A 326 -13.22 15.82 -23.36
N ASP A 327 -13.45 15.09 -24.44
CA ASP A 327 -14.76 14.51 -24.72
C ASP A 327 -15.06 13.27 -23.87
N LEU A 328 -16.31 12.85 -23.86
CA LEU A 328 -16.76 11.68 -23.09
C LEU A 328 -16.13 10.38 -23.61
N ASP A 329 -15.85 10.26 -24.90
CA ASP A 329 -15.30 9.06 -25.51
C ASP A 329 -13.84 8.83 -25.07
N TYR A 330 -13.09 9.91 -24.83
CA TYR A 330 -11.80 9.82 -24.19
C TYR A 330 -11.92 9.16 -22.79
N TYR A 331 -12.85 9.64 -21.96
CA TYR A 331 -13.06 9.10 -20.62
C TYR A 331 -13.56 7.64 -20.64
N ARG A 332 -14.36 7.26 -21.61
CA ARG A 332 -14.75 5.85 -21.85
C ARG A 332 -13.56 4.98 -22.15
N SER A 333 -12.62 5.45 -22.96
CA SER A 333 -11.39 4.71 -23.27
C SER A 333 -10.50 4.52 -22.04
N VAL A 334 -10.31 5.57 -21.24
CA VAL A 334 -9.57 5.51 -19.97
C VAL A 334 -10.25 4.55 -18.99
N PHE A 335 -11.57 4.62 -18.89
CA PHE A 335 -12.35 3.74 -18.04
C PHE A 335 -12.12 2.26 -18.41
N GLY A 336 -12.18 1.89 -19.69
CA GLY A 336 -11.91 0.52 -20.15
C GLY A 336 -10.52 0.02 -19.73
N ILE A 337 -9.48 0.85 -19.86
CA ILE A 337 -8.12 0.51 -19.41
C ILE A 337 -8.07 0.30 -17.89
N ARG A 338 -8.72 1.17 -17.11
CA ARG A 338 -8.71 1.15 -15.64
C ARG A 338 -9.59 0.04 -15.05
N MET A 339 -10.49 -0.53 -15.83
CA MET A 339 -11.30 -1.69 -15.44
C MET A 339 -10.63 -3.02 -15.79
N ASP A 340 -9.69 -3.05 -16.73
CA ASP A 340 -8.91 -4.23 -17.08
C ASP A 340 -8.02 -4.67 -15.89
N HIS A 341 -8.25 -5.85 -15.35
CA HIS A 341 -7.54 -6.40 -14.20
C HIS A 341 -6.01 -6.44 -14.38
N LYS A 342 -5.51 -6.64 -15.62
CA LYS A 342 -4.09 -6.74 -15.92
C LYS A 342 -3.41 -5.37 -16.02
N LYS A 343 -4.16 -4.34 -16.43
CA LYS A 343 -3.63 -2.99 -16.71
C LYS A 343 -3.91 -2.00 -15.59
N ALA A 344 -5.01 -2.18 -14.87
CA ALA A 344 -5.53 -1.20 -13.90
C ALA A 344 -4.48 -0.70 -12.89
N ALA A 345 -3.69 -1.60 -12.30
CA ALA A 345 -2.70 -1.25 -11.29
C ALA A 345 -1.57 -0.37 -11.85
N LEU A 346 -1.04 -0.71 -13.03
CA LEU A 346 0.03 0.04 -13.69
C LEU A 346 -0.46 1.42 -14.15
N TYR A 347 -1.63 1.45 -14.81
CA TYR A 347 -2.21 2.70 -15.29
C TYR A 347 -2.73 3.59 -14.17
N ALA A 348 -2.94 3.07 -12.94
CA ALA A 348 -3.29 3.88 -11.78
C ALA A 348 -2.26 4.97 -11.46
N LEU A 349 -1.01 4.78 -11.86
CA LEU A 349 0.08 5.74 -11.69
C LEU A 349 0.13 6.83 -12.80
N LYS A 350 -0.70 6.69 -13.83
CA LYS A 350 -0.71 7.61 -14.99
C LYS A 350 -1.73 8.73 -14.79
N ASP A 351 -1.36 9.75 -14.02
CA ASP A 351 -2.22 10.88 -13.67
C ASP A 351 -2.68 11.68 -14.88
N GLU A 352 -1.86 11.80 -15.93
CA GLU A 352 -2.15 12.59 -17.13
C GLU A 352 -3.38 12.09 -17.90
N GLN A 353 -3.82 10.86 -17.64
CA GLN A 353 -5.07 10.34 -18.20
C GLN A 353 -6.32 11.01 -17.61
N LEU A 354 -6.25 11.44 -16.36
CA LEU A 354 -7.40 11.99 -15.62
C LEU A 354 -7.17 13.44 -15.17
N ILE A 355 -5.95 13.98 -15.32
CA ILE A 355 -5.64 15.39 -15.06
C ILE A 355 -5.20 16.04 -16.36
N GLN A 356 -5.93 17.08 -16.77
CA GLN A 356 -5.64 17.88 -17.95
C GLN A 356 -5.29 19.30 -17.53
N VAL A 357 -4.04 19.49 -17.12
CA VAL A 357 -3.45 20.77 -16.76
C VAL A 357 -2.03 20.86 -17.34
N PRO A 358 -1.46 22.06 -17.52
CA PRO A 358 -0.06 22.20 -17.94
C PRO A 358 0.90 21.47 -16.98
N GLU A 359 1.96 20.87 -17.50
CA GLU A 359 2.98 20.17 -16.68
C GLU A 359 3.56 21.08 -15.58
N THR A 360 3.65 22.39 -15.82
CA THR A 360 4.09 23.37 -14.84
C THR A 360 3.21 23.46 -13.60
N MET A 361 1.96 23.03 -13.70
CA MET A 361 1.03 22.96 -12.57
C MET A 361 1.12 21.61 -11.80
N LEU A 362 1.88 20.66 -12.27
CA LEU A 362 2.03 19.38 -11.59
C LEU A 362 3.29 19.44 -10.71
N LEU A 363 3.13 19.25 -9.40
CA LEU A 363 4.25 18.96 -8.53
C LEU A 363 4.88 17.64 -8.98
N SER A 364 6.16 17.68 -9.32
CA SER A 364 6.91 16.48 -9.67
C SER A 364 7.04 15.59 -8.42
N PHE A 365 6.60 14.32 -8.51
CA PHE A 365 6.83 13.34 -7.43
C PHE A 365 8.32 12.95 -7.30
N GLY A 366 9.20 13.54 -8.11
CA GLY A 366 10.60 13.21 -8.25
C GLY A 366 11.58 14.35 -8.01
N ASP A 367 11.15 15.52 -7.50
CA ASP A 367 12.06 16.62 -7.15
C ASP A 367 12.82 16.41 -5.83
N ILE A 368 12.71 15.23 -5.23
CA ILE A 368 13.75 14.72 -4.32
C ILE A 368 14.90 14.34 -5.25
N PRO A 369 16.05 15.05 -5.21
CA PRO A 369 17.20 14.65 -6.01
C PRO A 369 17.49 13.19 -5.67
N ASP A 370 17.35 12.32 -6.67
CA ASP A 370 17.58 10.88 -6.50
C ASP A 370 18.96 10.73 -5.85
N PRO A 371 19.04 10.25 -4.59
CA PRO A 371 20.31 10.10 -3.88
C PRO A 371 21.27 9.18 -4.64
N LEU A 372 20.73 8.31 -5.51
CA LEU A 372 21.50 7.44 -6.38
C LEU A 372 22.11 8.21 -7.55
N GLN A 373 21.42 9.21 -8.15
CA GLN A 373 21.95 10.01 -9.25
C GLN A 373 22.94 11.09 -8.80
N THR A 374 22.79 11.62 -7.60
CA THR A 374 23.70 12.61 -7.00
C THR A 374 24.87 11.97 -6.28
N SER A 375 24.87 10.66 -6.07
CA SER A 375 25.96 9.98 -5.39
C SER A 375 27.25 10.01 -6.25
N ALA A 376 28.39 10.28 -5.60
CA ALA A 376 29.69 10.20 -6.22
C ALA A 376 29.97 8.81 -6.82
N PHE A 377 29.35 7.78 -6.27
CA PHE A 377 29.44 6.40 -6.75
C PHE A 377 28.84 6.23 -8.17
N VAL A 378 27.62 6.71 -8.40
CA VAL A 378 26.96 6.58 -9.72
C VAL A 378 27.68 7.41 -10.77
N ARG A 379 28.09 8.65 -10.45
CA ARG A 379 28.92 9.47 -11.34
C ARG A 379 30.24 8.79 -11.70
N ASN A 380 30.90 8.21 -10.72
CA ASN A 380 32.15 7.47 -10.97
C ASN A 380 31.94 6.20 -11.79
N GLN A 381 30.82 5.49 -11.59
CA GLN A 381 30.47 4.32 -12.39
C GLN A 381 30.18 4.69 -13.84
N GLN A 382 29.43 5.77 -14.09
CA GLN A 382 29.17 6.28 -15.44
C GLN A 382 30.48 6.72 -16.13
N ASN A 383 31.32 7.47 -15.45
CA ASN A 383 32.62 7.90 -15.98
C ASN A 383 33.54 6.72 -16.29
N ARG A 384 33.51 5.68 -15.45
CA ARG A 384 34.28 4.43 -15.73
C ARG A 384 33.75 3.69 -16.95
N ALA A 385 32.42 3.57 -17.09
CA ALA A 385 31.81 2.92 -18.25
C ALA A 385 32.14 3.64 -19.55
N VAL A 386 32.12 4.98 -19.57
CA VAL A 386 32.57 5.79 -20.74
C VAL A 386 34.04 5.56 -21.04
N THR A 387 34.91 5.61 -20.03
CA THR A 387 36.35 5.43 -20.19
C THR A 387 36.71 4.03 -20.68
N GLU A 388 36.08 2.98 -20.13
CA GLU A 388 36.29 1.59 -20.60
C GLU A 388 35.82 1.39 -22.06
N ARG A 389 34.72 2.03 -22.41
CA ARG A 389 34.19 1.97 -23.77
C ARG A 389 35.12 2.69 -24.79
N GLU A 390 35.69 3.81 -24.43
CA GLU A 390 36.69 4.49 -25.25
C GLU A 390 37.97 3.66 -25.43
N LYS A 391 38.46 3.05 -24.34
CA LYS A 391 39.60 2.09 -24.43
C LYS A 391 39.28 0.91 -25.34
N ALA A 392 38.07 0.34 -25.23
CA ALA A 392 37.64 -0.75 -26.12
C ALA A 392 37.58 -0.30 -27.60
N ARG A 393 37.07 0.91 -27.86
CA ARG A 393 37.07 1.53 -29.22
C ARG A 393 38.48 1.68 -29.75
N GLN A 394 39.39 2.20 -28.95
CA GLN A 394 40.77 2.38 -29.33
C GLN A 394 41.46 1.04 -29.64
N ARG A 395 41.25 0.04 -28.80
CA ARG A 395 41.82 -1.30 -28.99
C ARG A 395 41.29 -2.02 -30.24
N LEU A 396 40.01 -1.86 -30.56
CA LEU A 396 39.44 -2.37 -31.81
C LEU A 396 40.07 -1.70 -33.05
N ARG A 397 40.30 -0.38 -32.99
CA ARG A 397 41.01 0.35 -34.07
C ARG A 397 42.44 -0.08 -34.23
N GLU A 398 43.18 -0.28 -33.13
CA GLU A 398 44.57 -0.79 -33.15
C GLU A 398 44.65 -2.20 -33.72
N LEU A 399 43.60 -3.02 -33.56
CA LEU A 399 43.46 -4.36 -34.14
C LEU A 399 42.95 -4.36 -35.59
N GLY A 400 42.73 -3.18 -36.19
CA GLY A 400 42.26 -3.04 -37.57
C GLY A 400 40.76 -3.33 -37.77
N HIS A 401 39.98 -3.35 -36.65
CA HIS A 401 38.55 -3.60 -36.72
C HIS A 401 37.74 -2.30 -36.58
N ASP A 402 36.63 -2.21 -37.32
CA ASP A 402 35.70 -1.08 -37.17
C ASP A 402 34.87 -1.22 -35.88
N PRO A 403 35.01 -0.29 -34.91
CA PRO A 403 34.25 -0.33 -33.69
C PRO A 403 32.72 -0.31 -33.88
N ALA A 404 32.21 0.27 -34.98
CA ALA A 404 30.78 0.32 -35.25
C ALA A 404 30.17 -1.06 -35.55
N VAL A 405 30.97 -2.03 -35.96
CA VAL A 405 30.53 -3.39 -36.28
C VAL A 405 30.57 -4.31 -35.08
N PHE A 406 31.54 -4.07 -34.16
CA PHE A 406 31.82 -4.98 -33.05
C PHE A 406 31.35 -4.45 -31.67
N MET A 407 30.93 -3.20 -31.58
CA MET A 407 30.39 -2.64 -30.35
C MET A 407 28.86 -2.50 -30.45
N ALA A 408 28.17 -2.92 -29.41
CA ALA A 408 26.74 -2.62 -29.30
C ALA A 408 26.48 -1.11 -29.45
N PRO A 409 25.39 -0.69 -30.11
CA PRO A 409 25.02 0.71 -30.19
C PRO A 409 25.01 1.36 -28.83
N GLU A 410 25.32 2.64 -28.78
CA GLU A 410 25.34 3.41 -27.54
C GLU A 410 23.94 3.37 -26.96
N PHE A 411 23.80 2.71 -25.81
CA PHE A 411 22.60 2.83 -25.03
C PHE A 411 22.63 4.23 -24.42
N VAL A 412 22.09 5.17 -25.15
CA VAL A 412 21.72 6.47 -24.60
C VAL A 412 20.51 6.20 -23.77
N GLY A 413 20.73 5.78 -22.54
CA GLY A 413 19.67 5.75 -21.54
C GLY A 413 19.05 7.14 -21.50
N PRO A 414 17.75 7.27 -21.34
CA PRO A 414 17.13 8.58 -21.24
C PRO A 414 17.86 9.38 -20.16
N ASN A 415 18.42 10.53 -20.52
CA ASN A 415 19.04 11.48 -19.58
C ASN A 415 18.02 12.10 -18.60
N LYS A 416 16.76 11.68 -18.69
CA LYS A 416 15.65 12.09 -17.85
C LYS A 416 15.32 10.92 -16.90
N PRO A 417 15.22 11.15 -15.58
CA PRO A 417 14.75 10.12 -14.66
C PRO A 417 13.38 9.63 -15.13
N LEU A 418 13.20 8.33 -15.15
CA LEU A 418 11.94 7.70 -15.52
C LEU A 418 10.83 8.22 -14.61
N SER A 419 9.82 8.83 -15.21
CA SER A 419 8.60 9.21 -14.52
C SER A 419 7.78 7.96 -14.20
N PHE A 420 7.09 7.95 -13.06
CA PHE A 420 6.13 6.89 -12.75
C PHE A 420 5.06 6.71 -13.84
N SER A 421 4.73 7.79 -14.55
CA SER A 421 3.78 7.77 -15.67
C SER A 421 4.26 6.99 -16.89
N GLU A 422 5.58 6.81 -17.06
CA GLU A 422 6.19 6.06 -18.17
C GLU A 422 6.28 4.54 -17.91
N LEU A 423 6.11 4.10 -16.66
CA LEU A 423 6.20 2.69 -16.27
C LEU A 423 5.24 1.78 -17.06
N PRO A 424 3.96 2.10 -17.29
CA PRO A 424 3.06 1.24 -18.05
C PRO A 424 3.56 0.94 -19.47
N GLU A 425 4.06 1.95 -20.18
CA GLU A 425 4.57 1.80 -21.54
C GLU A 425 5.86 0.97 -21.60
N ILE A 426 6.71 1.12 -20.58
CA ILE A 426 7.93 0.31 -20.45
C ILE A 426 7.57 -1.15 -20.20
N PHE A 427 6.62 -1.43 -19.32
CA PHE A 427 6.16 -2.79 -19.05
C PHE A 427 5.47 -3.42 -20.25
N GLU A 428 4.64 -2.69 -20.99
CA GLU A 428 4.03 -3.20 -22.23
C GLU A 428 5.10 -3.51 -23.31
N ARG A 429 6.11 -2.65 -23.47
CA ARG A 429 7.24 -2.90 -24.38
C ARG A 429 8.06 -4.12 -23.95
N LEU A 430 8.32 -4.26 -22.66
CA LEU A 430 9.03 -5.43 -22.14
C LEU A 430 8.23 -6.73 -22.37
N GLN A 431 6.92 -6.72 -22.15
CA GLN A 431 6.07 -7.89 -22.42
C GLN A 431 5.99 -8.24 -23.91
N GLN A 432 6.01 -7.25 -24.81
CA GLN A 432 5.98 -7.46 -26.25
C GLN A 432 7.32 -7.94 -26.81
N HIS A 433 8.44 -7.66 -26.13
CA HIS A 433 9.80 -7.92 -26.59
C HIS A 433 10.52 -9.04 -25.85
N VAL A 434 9.85 -9.77 -24.94
CA VAL A 434 10.38 -11.02 -24.38
C VAL A 434 9.88 -12.16 -25.26
N PRO A 435 10.65 -12.59 -26.27
CA PRO A 435 10.34 -13.82 -26.99
C PRO A 435 10.38 -14.95 -25.94
N ASP A 436 9.53 -15.96 -26.12
CA ASP A 436 9.55 -17.13 -25.23
C ASP A 436 10.96 -17.78 -25.28
N ARG A 437 11.33 -18.43 -24.18
CA ARG A 437 12.65 -19.02 -24.00
C ARG A 437 13.04 -19.94 -25.18
N GLU A 438 12.10 -20.65 -25.74
CA GLU A 438 12.31 -21.59 -26.84
C GLU A 438 12.62 -20.86 -28.15
N THR A 439 12.02 -19.70 -28.38
CA THR A 439 12.29 -18.82 -29.53
C THR A 439 13.67 -18.18 -29.42
N ILE A 440 14.07 -17.72 -28.20
CA ILE A 440 15.44 -17.20 -27.97
C ILE A 440 16.48 -18.31 -28.22
N GLU A 441 16.29 -19.50 -27.66
CA GLU A 441 17.22 -20.63 -27.86
C GLU A 441 17.33 -21.04 -29.33
N LYS A 442 16.22 -21.07 -30.08
CA LYS A 442 16.22 -21.35 -31.54
C LYS A 442 16.91 -20.25 -32.33
N GLN A 443 16.72 -18.99 -31.98
CA GLN A 443 17.31 -17.85 -32.68
C GLN A 443 18.82 -17.77 -32.43
N VAL A 444 19.25 -17.86 -31.16
CA VAL A 444 20.70 -17.88 -30.81
C VAL A 444 21.40 -19.09 -31.42
N ARG A 445 20.78 -20.26 -31.41
CA ARG A 445 21.33 -21.47 -32.07
C ARG A 445 21.40 -21.33 -33.59
N GLY A 446 20.39 -20.72 -34.21
CA GLY A 446 20.36 -20.43 -35.65
C GLY A 446 21.45 -19.42 -36.07
N GLU A 447 21.62 -18.35 -35.32
CA GLU A 447 22.67 -17.34 -35.58
C GLU A 447 24.08 -17.89 -35.33
N ALA A 448 24.28 -18.68 -34.28
CA ALA A 448 25.54 -19.38 -34.03
C ALA A 448 25.91 -20.34 -35.18
N LEU A 449 24.95 -21.13 -35.65
CA LEU A 449 25.13 -22.07 -36.74
C LEU A 449 25.41 -21.34 -38.09
N SER A 450 24.72 -20.22 -38.34
CA SER A 450 24.93 -19.42 -39.54
C SER A 450 26.31 -18.72 -39.54
N SER A 451 26.75 -18.26 -38.39
CA SER A 451 28.06 -17.64 -38.19
C SER A 451 29.18 -18.66 -38.33
N LEU A 452 29.00 -19.89 -37.81
CA LEU A 452 29.92 -21.01 -38.03
C LEU A 452 30.01 -21.44 -39.51
N ALA A 453 28.87 -21.48 -40.20
CA ALA A 453 28.84 -21.80 -41.64
C ALA A 453 29.57 -20.75 -42.49
N LYS A 454 29.45 -19.46 -42.08
CA LYS A 454 30.13 -18.33 -42.70
C LYS A 454 31.66 -18.38 -42.49
N LEU A 455 32.10 -18.69 -41.29
CA LEU A 455 33.50 -18.83 -40.93
C LEU A 455 34.15 -20.06 -41.57
N LYS A 456 33.39 -21.16 -41.78
CA LYS A 456 33.80 -22.32 -42.58
C LYS A 456 33.97 -21.96 -44.06
N LYS A 457 33.06 -21.18 -44.64
CA LYS A 457 33.09 -20.75 -46.04
C LYS A 457 34.23 -19.77 -46.32
N GLU A 458 34.65 -18.99 -45.33
CA GLU A 458 35.76 -18.04 -45.37
C GLU A 458 37.14 -18.68 -45.13
N GLY A 459 37.21 -20.01 -44.95
CA GLY A 459 38.50 -20.75 -44.75
C GLY A 459 39.22 -20.47 -43.44
N ARG A 460 38.52 -19.86 -42.47
CA ARG A 460 39.07 -19.45 -41.16
C ARG A 460 39.01 -20.58 -40.10
N ILE A 461 38.33 -21.69 -40.41
CA ILE A 461 38.27 -22.86 -39.54
C ILE A 461 38.57 -24.11 -40.40
N GLN A 462 39.64 -24.84 -40.08
CA GLN A 462 39.98 -26.10 -40.74
C GLN A 462 39.02 -27.21 -40.27
N ALA A 463 38.52 -28.00 -41.24
CA ALA A 463 37.69 -29.15 -40.95
C ALA A 463 38.54 -30.29 -40.41
N GLY A 464 38.38 -30.68 -39.11
CA GLY A 464 38.98 -31.90 -38.63
C GLY A 464 39.35 -32.04 -37.15
N GLY A 465 38.91 -31.18 -36.27
CA GLY A 465 39.08 -31.39 -34.81
C GLY A 465 37.75 -31.32 -34.06
N PRO A 466 37.57 -32.02 -32.94
CA PRO A 466 36.41 -31.79 -32.08
C PRO A 466 36.48 -30.37 -31.54
N LEU A 467 35.63 -29.51 -32.04
CA LEU A 467 35.40 -28.19 -31.45
C LEU A 467 34.70 -28.40 -30.14
N ASP A 468 35.47 -28.31 -29.08
CA ASP A 468 34.89 -28.10 -27.76
C ASP A 468 34.20 -26.73 -27.73
N PHE A 469 32.89 -26.73 -27.66
CA PHE A 469 32.05 -25.53 -27.71
C PHE A 469 32.29 -24.63 -26.47
N GLU A 470 32.97 -25.18 -25.46
CA GLU A 470 33.33 -24.49 -24.18
C GLU A 470 34.53 -23.53 -24.35
N ASP A 471 35.39 -23.73 -25.34
CA ASP A 471 36.58 -22.88 -25.54
C ASP A 471 36.34 -21.58 -26.30
N SER A 472 35.17 -21.35 -26.88
CA SER A 472 34.88 -20.17 -27.73
C SER A 472 34.09 -19.05 -27.05
N LEU A 473 33.67 -19.18 -25.83
CA LEU A 473 32.99 -18.15 -25.04
C LEU A 473 33.94 -17.44 -24.06
N LYS A 474 34.88 -16.67 -24.60
CA LYS A 474 35.72 -15.74 -23.84
C LYS A 474 35.12 -14.34 -23.90
N ILE A 475 34.41 -13.92 -22.85
CA ILE A 475 34.02 -12.50 -22.67
C ILE A 475 35.14 -11.84 -21.84
N GLY A 476 35.83 -10.87 -22.41
CA GLY A 476 36.84 -10.07 -21.74
C GLY A 476 38.18 -10.77 -21.44
N GLY A 477 38.49 -11.84 -22.18
CA GLY A 477 39.80 -12.50 -22.06
C GLY A 477 39.95 -13.52 -20.95
N MET A 478 38.91 -13.80 -20.20
CA MET A 478 38.85 -14.88 -19.20
C MET A 478 38.02 -16.05 -19.74
N PRO A 479 38.51 -17.29 -19.68
CA PRO A 479 37.73 -18.46 -20.01
C PRO A 479 36.59 -18.59 -18.99
N ILE A 480 35.32 -18.63 -19.44
CA ILE A 480 34.20 -19.11 -18.65
C ILE A 480 34.33 -20.63 -18.68
N THR A 481 35.06 -21.18 -17.75
CA THR A 481 35.11 -22.63 -17.53
C THR A 481 33.91 -23.02 -16.66
N ALA A 482 33.45 -24.27 -16.82
CA ALA A 482 32.40 -24.89 -16.00
C ALA A 482 32.67 -24.86 -14.46
N GLU A 483 33.76 -24.32 -14.06
CA GLU A 483 34.20 -24.14 -12.69
C GLU A 483 33.84 -22.80 -12.05
N ASN A 484 33.15 -21.87 -12.79
CA ASN A 484 32.79 -20.53 -12.33
C ASN A 484 31.36 -20.48 -11.79
N HIS A 485 31.00 -21.40 -10.90
CA HIS A 485 29.71 -21.39 -10.21
C HIS A 485 29.92 -20.92 -8.76
N GLY A 486 29.06 -20.10 -8.32
CA GLY A 486 29.17 -19.34 -7.09
C GLY A 486 29.47 -17.86 -7.34
N PRO A 487 29.53 -17.03 -6.30
CA PRO A 487 29.86 -15.62 -6.46
C PRO A 487 31.23 -15.47 -7.11
N LEU A 488 31.34 -14.52 -8.04
CA LEU A 488 32.61 -14.20 -8.69
C LEU A 488 33.67 -13.92 -7.62
N LYS A 489 34.68 -14.79 -7.53
CA LYS A 489 35.78 -14.62 -6.59
C LYS A 489 36.78 -13.65 -7.19
N ILE A 490 37.05 -12.57 -6.51
CA ILE A 490 37.94 -11.49 -6.96
C ILE A 490 39.41 -11.95 -7.01
N ASP A 491 39.78 -12.94 -6.25
CA ASP A 491 41.15 -13.55 -6.24
C ASP A 491 41.07 -15.06 -6.09
N ARG A 492 40.74 -15.76 -7.18
CA ARG A 492 40.51 -17.19 -7.17
C ARG A 492 41.83 -18.02 -6.99
N ASP A 493 42.95 -17.50 -7.46
CA ASP A 493 44.23 -18.25 -7.51
C ASP A 493 45.30 -17.65 -6.60
N GLY A 494 44.98 -16.64 -5.79
CA GLY A 494 45.98 -15.93 -4.99
C GLY A 494 46.99 -15.14 -5.82
N LYS A 495 46.82 -15.09 -7.14
CA LYS A 495 47.74 -14.39 -8.06
C LYS A 495 47.75 -12.89 -7.85
N LEU A 496 46.57 -12.32 -7.50
CA LEU A 496 46.47 -10.92 -7.19
C LEU A 496 47.11 -10.59 -5.84
N ALA A 497 46.93 -11.47 -4.84
CA ALA A 497 47.60 -11.34 -3.53
C ALA A 497 49.11 -11.46 -3.69
N GLN A 498 49.61 -12.41 -4.49
CA GLN A 498 51.04 -12.53 -4.80
C GLN A 498 51.57 -11.33 -5.59
N ALA A 499 50.81 -10.81 -6.56
CA ALA A 499 51.19 -9.60 -7.29
C ALA A 499 51.20 -8.34 -6.40
N LEU A 500 50.29 -8.25 -5.44
CA LEU A 500 50.24 -7.16 -4.46
C LEU A 500 51.40 -7.29 -3.44
N GLU A 501 51.70 -8.50 -3.01
CA GLU A 501 52.83 -8.74 -2.10
C GLU A 501 54.16 -8.46 -2.78
N LYS A 502 54.28 -8.81 -4.05
CA LYS A 502 55.45 -8.46 -4.89
C LYS A 502 55.58 -6.95 -5.08
N LEU A 503 54.46 -6.26 -5.35
CA LEU A 503 54.42 -4.80 -5.41
C LEU A 503 54.72 -4.14 -4.04
N HIS A 504 54.30 -4.73 -2.94
CA HIS A 504 54.64 -4.25 -1.61
C HIS A 504 56.16 -4.44 -1.28
N GLN A 505 56.72 -5.57 -1.71
CA GLN A 505 58.18 -5.82 -1.57
C GLN A 505 58.97 -4.86 -2.47
N GLU A 506 58.56 -4.66 -3.70
CA GLU A 506 59.19 -3.71 -4.61
C GLU A 506 59.09 -2.26 -4.08
N ARG A 507 57.94 -1.87 -3.51
CA ARG A 507 57.80 -0.58 -2.82
C ARG A 507 58.64 -0.43 -1.54
N LYS A 508 58.79 -1.50 -0.79
CA LYS A 508 59.65 -1.51 0.38
C LYS A 508 61.11 -1.32 0.01
N VAL A 509 61.57 -1.99 -1.04
CA VAL A 509 62.93 -1.84 -1.59
C VAL A 509 63.12 -0.42 -2.17
N LEU A 510 62.11 0.14 -2.81
CA LEU A 510 62.13 1.52 -3.33
C LEU A 510 62.10 2.60 -2.24
N ARG A 511 61.47 2.32 -1.09
CA ARG A 511 61.51 3.23 0.08
C ARG A 511 62.83 3.21 0.82
N GLU A 512 63.59 2.11 0.75
CA GLU A 512 64.85 1.93 1.44
C GLU A 512 66.07 2.35 0.58
N GLY A 513 65.92 2.59 -0.68
CA GLY A 513 67.06 2.92 -1.55
C GLY A 513 66.76 3.75 -2.80
N GLY A 514 66.51 5.04 -2.69
CA GLY A 514 66.70 5.97 -3.80
C GLY A 514 65.48 6.57 -4.45
N LYS A 515 65.57 7.83 -4.79
CA LYS A 515 64.65 8.75 -5.44
C LYS A 515 64.01 8.19 -6.70
N LEU A 516 62.67 8.24 -6.75
CA LEU A 516 61.94 8.20 -8.00
C LEU A 516 60.88 9.32 -7.99
N GLU A 517 61.01 10.21 -9.01
CA GLU A 517 59.98 11.23 -9.28
C GLU A 517 58.68 10.57 -9.70
N SER A 518 57.62 10.93 -9.01
CA SER A 518 56.30 10.40 -9.26
C SER A 518 55.65 11.08 -10.43
N LYS A 519 55.34 10.33 -11.50
CA LYS A 519 54.15 10.57 -12.28
C LYS A 519 53.12 9.54 -11.84
N SER A 520 52.26 9.97 -10.95
CA SER A 520 51.15 9.17 -10.42
C SER A 520 50.06 9.02 -11.49
N THR A 521 49.96 7.88 -12.09
CA THR A 521 48.70 7.41 -12.62
C THR A 521 47.93 6.85 -11.42
N GLY A 522 46.88 7.55 -11.02
CA GLY A 522 46.04 7.20 -9.84
C GLY A 522 45.22 5.96 -10.09
N ALA A 523 45.85 4.79 -9.97
CA ALA A 523 45.13 3.56 -9.70
C ALA A 523 44.86 3.51 -8.19
N PRO A 524 43.65 3.34 -7.70
CA PRO A 524 43.41 3.18 -6.27
C PRO A 524 44.14 1.93 -5.78
N LEU A 525 44.90 2.09 -4.73
CA LEU A 525 45.51 0.97 -3.97
C LEU A 525 44.33 0.03 -3.59
N LEU A 526 44.30 -1.14 -4.18
CA LEU A 526 43.41 -2.23 -3.77
C LEU A 526 43.94 -2.72 -2.40
N ASP A 527 43.42 -2.14 -1.33
CA ASP A 527 43.70 -2.57 0.03
C ASP A 527 43.05 -3.94 0.26
N HIS A 528 43.67 -4.79 1.05
CA HIS A 528 43.16 -6.12 1.45
C HIS A 528 41.74 -6.01 2.04
N ASP A 529 41.48 -4.97 2.82
CA ASP A 529 40.15 -4.70 3.39
C ASP A 529 39.11 -4.32 2.33
N PHE A 530 39.49 -3.60 1.29
CA PHE A 530 38.61 -3.31 0.17
C PHE A 530 38.23 -4.58 -0.60
N MET A 531 39.21 -5.46 -0.88
CA MET A 531 38.95 -6.72 -1.58
C MET A 531 38.05 -7.64 -0.75
N LYS A 532 38.27 -7.72 0.55
CA LYS A 532 37.45 -8.49 1.48
C LYS A 532 36.02 -7.93 1.56
N HIS A 533 35.88 -6.60 1.54
CA HIS A 533 34.59 -5.96 1.51
C HIS A 533 33.87 -6.19 0.19
N ALA A 534 34.56 -6.06 -0.92
CA ALA A 534 34.02 -6.31 -2.26
C ALA A 534 33.56 -7.79 -2.40
N GLN A 535 34.35 -8.76 -1.89
CA GLN A 535 33.96 -10.16 -1.89
C GLN A 535 32.68 -10.39 -1.05
N LYS A 536 32.59 -9.80 0.14
CA LYS A 536 31.37 -9.88 0.95
C LYS A 536 30.13 -9.30 0.23
N GLN A 537 30.31 -8.23 -0.55
CA GLN A 537 29.20 -7.68 -1.34
C GLN A 537 28.79 -8.61 -2.48
N MET A 538 29.74 -9.26 -3.13
CA MET A 538 29.48 -10.25 -4.17
C MET A 538 28.78 -11.50 -3.61
N ASP A 539 29.22 -12.01 -2.46
CA ASP A 539 28.59 -13.14 -1.77
C ASP A 539 27.15 -12.80 -1.37
N LYS A 540 26.94 -11.58 -0.89
CA LYS A 540 25.61 -11.08 -0.56
C LYS A 540 24.72 -10.94 -1.81
N LEU A 541 25.25 -10.40 -2.90
CA LEU A 541 24.53 -10.29 -4.16
C LEU A 541 24.14 -11.68 -4.68
N TYR A 542 25.04 -12.64 -4.62
CA TYR A 542 24.77 -14.02 -5.02
C TYR A 542 23.69 -14.67 -4.14
N LEU A 543 23.74 -14.50 -2.83
CA LEU A 543 22.72 -14.99 -1.90
C LEU A 543 21.30 -14.56 -2.32
N TYR A 544 21.12 -13.32 -2.80
CA TYR A 544 19.81 -12.80 -3.18
C TYR A 544 19.42 -13.01 -4.64
N SER A 545 20.36 -13.43 -5.51
CA SER A 545 20.10 -13.51 -6.95
C SER A 545 20.27 -14.89 -7.56
N VAL A 546 20.75 -15.88 -6.80
CA VAL A 546 21.07 -17.22 -7.31
C VAL A 546 19.90 -17.91 -8.02
N GLN A 547 18.65 -17.69 -7.56
CA GLN A 547 17.46 -18.25 -8.16
C GLN A 547 17.22 -17.78 -9.61
N PHE A 548 17.76 -16.63 -10.01
CA PHE A 548 17.65 -16.06 -11.35
C PHE A 548 18.84 -16.44 -12.25
N LEU A 549 19.85 -17.12 -11.71
CA LEU A 549 21.02 -17.58 -12.44
C LEU A 549 20.78 -18.99 -12.99
N GLY A 550 21.54 -19.39 -14.01
CA GLY A 550 21.56 -20.76 -14.51
C GLY A 550 21.99 -21.75 -13.43
N GLN A 551 21.52 -23.01 -13.51
CA GLN A 551 21.88 -24.05 -12.56
C GLN A 551 23.39 -24.32 -12.59
N ALA A 552 24.00 -24.40 -11.43
CA ALA A 552 25.40 -24.83 -11.29
C ALA A 552 25.56 -26.29 -11.73
N PRO A 553 26.63 -26.65 -12.46
CA PRO A 553 26.91 -28.03 -12.78
C PRO A 553 27.33 -28.81 -11.51
N VAL A 554 27.04 -30.09 -11.53
CA VAL A 554 27.50 -31.01 -10.48
C VAL A 554 29.02 -31.05 -10.47
N ALA A 555 29.64 -31.06 -9.31
CA ALA A 555 31.11 -31.17 -9.19
C ALA A 555 31.62 -32.47 -9.84
N GLY A 556 32.69 -32.39 -10.62
CA GLY A 556 33.31 -33.58 -11.23
C GLY A 556 33.88 -34.51 -10.17
N PRO A 557 34.08 -35.81 -10.49
CA PRO A 557 34.43 -36.82 -9.48
C PRO A 557 35.68 -36.48 -8.64
N HIS A 558 36.74 -35.98 -9.24
CA HIS A 558 37.94 -35.60 -8.54
C HIS A 558 37.78 -34.41 -7.60
N ARG A 559 37.04 -33.38 -8.05
CA ARG A 559 36.69 -32.24 -7.19
C ARG A 559 35.78 -32.65 -6.05
N MET A 560 34.82 -33.55 -6.35
CA MET A 560 33.89 -34.10 -5.36
C MET A 560 34.63 -34.75 -4.18
N GLU A 561 35.59 -35.61 -4.48
CA GLU A 561 36.39 -36.30 -3.48
C GLU A 561 37.24 -35.33 -2.66
N GLN A 562 37.87 -34.35 -3.27
CA GLN A 562 38.64 -33.29 -2.57
C GLN A 562 37.73 -32.44 -1.67
N MET A 563 36.56 -32.08 -2.12
CA MET A 563 35.61 -31.31 -1.32
C MET A 563 35.10 -32.12 -0.11
N GLN A 564 34.76 -33.39 -0.32
CA GLN A 564 34.33 -34.30 0.76
C GLN A 564 35.41 -34.51 1.79
N GLU A 565 36.68 -34.67 1.37
CA GLU A 565 37.82 -34.80 2.28
C GLU A 565 38.06 -33.50 3.08
N ALA A 566 37.96 -32.36 2.39
CA ALA A 566 38.08 -31.04 3.03
C ALA A 566 36.98 -30.82 4.09
N VAL A 567 35.74 -31.21 3.79
CA VAL A 567 34.62 -31.14 4.74
C VAL A 567 34.87 -32.05 5.95
N ARG A 568 35.27 -33.30 5.73
CA ARG A 568 35.58 -34.24 6.83
C ARG A 568 36.70 -33.72 7.71
N HIS A 569 37.80 -33.23 7.10
CA HIS A 569 38.93 -32.67 7.85
C HIS A 569 38.53 -31.43 8.68
N ALA A 570 37.83 -30.48 8.08
CA ALA A 570 37.37 -29.27 8.76
C ALA A 570 36.38 -29.60 9.89
N TYR A 571 35.43 -30.52 9.65
CA TYR A 571 34.47 -30.96 10.66
C TYR A 571 35.14 -31.65 11.85
N LEU A 572 36.12 -32.55 11.61
CA LEU A 572 36.84 -33.23 12.68
C LEU A 572 37.74 -32.29 13.49
N LYS A 573 38.24 -31.22 12.85
CA LYS A 573 39.13 -30.25 13.51
C LYS A 573 38.38 -29.34 14.48
N ASP A 574 37.38 -28.63 14.00
CA ASP A 574 36.67 -27.59 14.77
C ASP A 574 35.21 -27.39 14.35
N LYS A 575 34.67 -28.26 13.53
CA LYS A 575 33.31 -28.18 12.94
C LYS A 575 33.07 -26.92 12.13
N ASN A 576 34.11 -26.21 11.70
CA ASN A 576 33.97 -24.94 11.00
C ASN A 576 34.04 -25.11 9.48
N LEU A 577 32.90 -25.03 8.82
CA LEU A 577 32.71 -25.11 7.38
C LEU A 577 32.21 -23.75 6.81
N ALA A 578 32.37 -22.67 7.59
CA ALA A 578 31.82 -21.35 7.22
C ALA A 578 32.46 -20.80 5.94
N GLY A 579 31.62 -20.31 5.03
CA GLY A 579 32.03 -19.69 3.77
C GLY A 579 32.70 -20.65 2.77
N LEU A 580 32.66 -21.96 2.98
CA LEU A 580 33.18 -22.90 2.00
C LEU A 580 32.33 -22.95 0.75
N ASP A 581 32.98 -23.05 -0.38
CA ASP A 581 32.31 -23.31 -1.68
C ASP A 581 32.09 -24.82 -1.85
N LEU A 582 30.87 -25.22 -1.51
CA LEU A 582 30.39 -26.60 -1.56
C LEU A 582 29.34 -26.77 -2.68
N THR A 583 29.41 -25.93 -3.73
CA THR A 583 28.47 -25.96 -4.85
C THR A 583 28.51 -27.33 -5.56
N GLY A 584 27.34 -27.97 -5.67
CA GLY A 584 27.16 -29.26 -6.32
C GLY A 584 27.83 -30.44 -5.59
N ILE A 585 28.18 -30.28 -4.30
CA ILE A 585 28.79 -31.36 -3.48
C ILE A 585 27.74 -32.44 -3.16
N ASP A 586 28.19 -33.68 -3.05
CA ASP A 586 27.45 -34.77 -2.43
C ASP A 586 27.95 -34.99 -1.00
N LEU A 587 27.08 -34.73 -0.01
CA LEU A 587 27.35 -34.94 1.42
C LEU A 587 26.59 -36.13 2.00
N SER A 588 26.06 -37.00 1.17
CA SER A 588 25.23 -38.12 1.60
C SER A 588 25.86 -38.93 2.73
N ASP A 589 25.00 -39.34 3.66
CA ASP A 589 25.34 -40.15 4.84
C ASP A 589 26.36 -39.51 5.84
N MET A 590 26.62 -38.19 5.72
CA MET A 590 27.54 -37.51 6.62
C MET A 590 26.84 -37.06 7.92
N ASP A 591 27.53 -37.24 9.04
CA ASP A 591 27.17 -36.66 10.32
C ASP A 591 27.88 -35.30 10.52
N LEU A 592 27.12 -34.22 10.33
CA LEU A 592 27.58 -32.83 10.43
C LEU A 592 26.87 -32.06 11.56
N ARG A 593 26.48 -32.74 12.63
CA ARG A 593 25.79 -32.16 13.77
C ARG A 593 26.58 -31.05 14.45
N GLY A 594 25.95 -29.90 14.63
CA GLY A 594 26.56 -28.72 15.21
C GLY A 594 27.65 -28.09 14.33
N ALA A 595 27.70 -28.42 13.03
CA ALA A 595 28.62 -27.77 12.10
C ALA A 595 28.30 -26.29 11.92
N ASN A 596 29.33 -25.47 11.80
CA ASN A 596 29.19 -24.07 11.41
C ASN A 596 29.31 -23.96 9.87
N LEU A 597 28.18 -23.86 9.19
CA LEU A 597 28.05 -23.68 7.75
C LEU A 597 27.64 -22.26 7.37
N GLN A 598 27.91 -21.29 8.22
CA GLN A 598 27.53 -19.90 7.98
C GLN A 598 28.09 -19.40 6.65
N GLY A 599 27.20 -18.91 5.77
CA GLY A 599 27.61 -18.40 4.45
C GLY A 599 28.20 -19.44 3.51
N ALA A 600 28.07 -20.75 3.78
CA ALA A 600 28.53 -21.79 2.89
C ALA A 600 27.68 -21.81 1.59
N MET A 601 28.33 -22.06 0.46
CA MET A 601 27.68 -22.18 -0.87
C MET A 601 27.37 -23.64 -1.12
N LEU A 602 26.11 -24.03 -0.95
CA LEU A 602 25.59 -25.39 -1.13
C LEU A 602 24.59 -25.45 -2.31
N GLU A 603 24.75 -24.59 -3.31
CA GLU A 603 23.88 -24.60 -4.49
C GLU A 603 23.95 -25.97 -5.17
N GLY A 604 22.77 -26.57 -5.39
CA GLY A 604 22.68 -27.88 -6.05
C GLY A 604 23.32 -29.05 -5.28
N ALA A 605 23.67 -28.86 -4.01
CA ALA A 605 24.23 -29.92 -3.17
C ALA A 605 23.25 -31.08 -2.98
N ILE A 606 23.78 -32.30 -2.87
CA ILE A 606 23.02 -33.51 -2.55
C ILE A 606 23.19 -33.79 -1.05
N LEU A 607 22.06 -33.77 -0.35
CA LEU A 607 21.98 -33.97 1.09
C LEU A 607 21.04 -35.14 1.36
N HIS A 608 21.52 -36.37 1.15
CA HIS A 608 20.78 -37.58 1.42
C HIS A 608 21.23 -38.22 2.73
N ASN A 609 20.30 -38.48 3.66
CA ASN A 609 20.59 -39.04 5.00
C ASN A 609 21.62 -38.22 5.81
N VAL A 610 21.71 -36.91 5.59
CA VAL A 610 22.66 -36.04 6.31
C VAL A 610 22.11 -35.63 7.68
N ARG A 611 22.94 -35.60 8.69
CA ARG A 611 22.56 -35.09 10.02
C ARG A 611 23.17 -33.74 10.25
N LEU A 612 22.34 -32.71 10.26
CA LEU A 612 22.68 -31.30 10.46
C LEU A 612 22.00 -30.72 11.72
N ASP A 613 21.71 -31.59 12.71
CA ASP A 613 21.07 -31.17 13.94
C ASP A 613 21.93 -30.11 14.66
N HIS A 614 21.34 -29.02 15.11
CA HIS A 614 21.99 -27.87 15.74
C HIS A 614 23.03 -27.16 14.86
N ALA A 615 23.05 -27.38 13.54
CA ALA A 615 24.00 -26.72 12.64
C ALA A 615 23.65 -25.25 12.44
N ASN A 616 24.64 -24.41 12.23
CA ASN A 616 24.49 -23.02 11.87
C ASN A 616 24.62 -22.84 10.35
N LEU A 617 23.50 -22.67 9.67
CA LEU A 617 23.36 -22.44 8.22
C LEU A 617 22.99 -20.99 7.89
N THR A 618 23.24 -20.05 8.81
CA THR A 618 22.89 -18.64 8.56
C THR A 618 23.61 -18.12 7.31
N HIS A 619 22.85 -17.42 6.45
CA HIS A 619 23.34 -16.92 5.16
C HIS A 619 23.86 -17.99 4.18
N ALA A 620 23.63 -19.28 4.41
CA ALA A 620 24.01 -20.32 3.48
C ALA A 620 23.13 -20.31 2.21
N VAL A 621 23.71 -20.69 1.08
CA VAL A 621 23.01 -20.81 -0.19
C VAL A 621 22.73 -22.27 -0.50
N LEU A 622 21.50 -22.73 -0.22
CA LEU A 622 21.02 -24.08 -0.51
C LEU A 622 20.10 -24.11 -1.75
N ALA A 623 20.23 -23.11 -2.62
CA ALA A 623 19.40 -23.05 -3.81
C ALA A 623 19.54 -24.33 -4.65
N ARG A 624 18.43 -24.90 -5.12
CA ARG A 624 18.40 -26.14 -5.91
C ARG A 624 19.00 -27.37 -5.20
N ALA A 625 19.27 -27.29 -3.89
CA ALA A 625 19.76 -28.45 -3.14
C ALA A 625 18.68 -29.56 -3.12
N LYS A 626 19.16 -30.81 -3.16
CA LYS A 626 18.33 -32.02 -3.03
C LYS A 626 18.49 -32.57 -1.63
N ILE A 627 17.48 -32.43 -0.80
CA ILE A 627 17.51 -32.80 0.61
C ILE A 627 16.51 -33.95 0.80
N SER A 628 17.00 -35.13 1.15
CA SER A 628 16.14 -36.29 1.37
C SER A 628 16.59 -37.13 2.56
N GLY A 629 15.64 -37.58 3.38
CA GLY A 629 15.88 -38.38 4.57
C GLY A 629 16.79 -37.72 5.60
N SER A 630 16.96 -36.43 5.59
CA SER A 630 17.95 -35.67 6.37
C SER A 630 17.33 -34.98 7.59
N SER A 631 18.19 -34.76 8.61
CA SER A 631 17.79 -34.10 9.85
C SER A 631 18.46 -32.74 10.03
N PHE A 632 17.60 -31.71 10.25
CA PHE A 632 18.00 -30.33 10.54
C PHE A 632 17.37 -29.86 11.88
N LYS A 633 17.20 -30.78 12.82
CA LYS A 633 16.59 -30.45 14.11
C LYS A 633 17.34 -29.34 14.81
N ASP A 634 16.65 -28.32 15.30
CA ASP A 634 17.24 -27.13 15.95
C ASP A 634 18.27 -26.41 15.08
N ALA A 635 18.28 -26.59 13.77
CA ALA A 635 19.22 -25.91 12.88
C ALA A 635 18.82 -24.44 12.65
N ASN A 636 19.84 -23.59 12.50
CA ASN A 636 19.62 -22.17 12.22
C ASN A 636 19.84 -21.88 10.72
N LEU A 637 18.72 -21.71 9.98
CA LEU A 637 18.72 -21.34 8.56
C LEU A 637 18.35 -19.86 8.34
N ALA A 638 18.51 -19.01 9.36
CA ALA A 638 18.16 -17.60 9.22
C ALA A 638 18.95 -16.92 8.11
N ASN A 639 18.28 -16.10 7.29
CA ASN A 639 18.84 -15.43 6.11
C ASN A 639 19.43 -16.37 5.04
N SER A 640 19.13 -17.65 5.06
CA SER A 640 19.58 -18.60 4.04
C SER A 640 18.71 -18.52 2.77
N ASN A 641 19.23 -19.05 1.67
CA ASN A 641 18.48 -19.14 0.42
C ASN A 641 18.26 -20.62 0.05
N LEU A 642 17.01 -21.07 0.10
CA LEU A 642 16.57 -22.41 -0.29
C LEU A 642 15.75 -22.37 -1.58
N SER A 643 15.96 -21.38 -2.43
CA SER A 643 15.17 -21.25 -3.67
C SER A 643 15.30 -22.50 -4.54
N GLN A 644 14.16 -23.00 -5.05
CA GLN A 644 14.10 -24.19 -5.90
C GLN A 644 14.71 -25.46 -5.26
N ALA A 645 14.92 -25.49 -3.94
CA ALA A 645 15.34 -26.68 -3.24
C ALA A 645 14.20 -27.71 -3.22
N ARG A 646 14.55 -28.99 -3.27
CA ARG A 646 13.64 -30.13 -3.10
C ARG A 646 13.91 -30.82 -1.80
N ILE A 647 12.90 -30.86 -0.95
CA ILE A 647 13.00 -31.44 0.40
C ILE A 647 12.00 -32.59 0.50
N GLU A 648 12.49 -33.78 0.75
CA GLU A 648 11.66 -34.98 0.85
C GLU A 648 12.01 -35.77 2.13
N HIS A 649 10.99 -36.32 2.79
CA HIS A 649 11.16 -37.24 3.94
C HIS A 649 12.16 -36.73 5.01
N SER A 650 12.22 -35.43 5.27
CA SER A 650 13.24 -34.81 6.11
C SER A 650 12.62 -34.09 7.31
N THR A 651 13.41 -33.85 8.35
CA THR A 651 12.94 -33.15 9.54
C THR A 651 13.67 -31.83 9.77
N PHE A 652 12.90 -30.79 10.08
CA PHE A 652 13.33 -29.44 10.47
C PHE A 652 12.65 -29.03 11.79
N GLU A 653 12.50 -29.99 12.71
CA GLU A 653 11.90 -29.70 14.01
C GLU A 653 12.65 -28.56 14.70
N GLN A 654 11.92 -27.57 15.24
CA GLN A 654 12.46 -26.40 15.93
C GLN A 654 13.47 -25.57 15.10
N ALA A 655 13.58 -25.80 13.80
CA ALA A 655 14.50 -25.05 12.96
C ALA A 655 14.06 -23.58 12.78
N CYS A 656 15.06 -22.69 12.63
CA CYS A 656 14.83 -21.26 12.43
C CYS A 656 15.01 -20.88 10.97
N PHE A 657 13.94 -20.35 10.32
CA PHE A 657 13.94 -19.87 8.95
C PHE A 657 13.79 -18.34 8.86
N ASP A 658 14.10 -17.59 9.91
CA ASP A 658 13.92 -16.14 9.91
C ASP A 658 14.63 -15.49 8.71
N HIS A 659 13.87 -14.70 7.91
CA HIS A 659 14.36 -14.03 6.70
C HIS A 659 14.90 -14.97 5.61
N ALA A 660 14.54 -16.24 5.61
CA ALA A 660 14.94 -17.18 4.57
C ALA A 660 14.24 -16.89 3.24
N ILE A 661 14.93 -17.15 2.12
CA ILE A 661 14.40 -16.99 0.76
C ILE A 661 13.94 -18.36 0.28
N LEU A 662 12.62 -18.49 0.01
CA LEU A 662 11.94 -19.74 -0.24
C LEU A 662 11.21 -19.74 -1.61
N PHE A 663 11.86 -19.18 -2.63
CA PHE A 663 11.33 -19.11 -3.99
C PHE A 663 11.36 -20.49 -4.66
N GLY A 664 10.24 -20.98 -5.16
CA GLY A 664 10.15 -22.26 -5.87
C GLY A 664 10.45 -23.48 -4.99
N LEU A 665 10.35 -23.36 -3.65
CA LEU A 665 10.60 -24.47 -2.73
C LEU A 665 9.56 -25.59 -2.93
N GLU A 666 10.05 -26.83 -3.11
CA GLU A 666 9.24 -28.04 -3.13
C GLU A 666 9.52 -28.86 -1.87
N ALA A 667 8.50 -29.07 -1.03
CA ALA A 667 8.62 -29.89 0.19
C ALA A 667 7.54 -30.95 0.20
N GLU A 668 7.96 -32.20 0.39
CA GLU A 668 7.09 -33.39 0.43
C GLU A 668 7.41 -34.26 1.64
N GLN A 669 6.39 -34.59 2.45
CA GLN A 669 6.51 -35.41 3.66
C GLN A 669 7.59 -34.89 4.63
N VAL A 670 7.52 -33.58 4.94
CA VAL A 670 8.52 -32.92 5.77
C VAL A 670 7.93 -32.56 7.13
N GLN A 671 8.72 -32.79 8.19
CA GLN A 671 8.38 -32.42 9.57
C GLN A 671 9.05 -31.10 9.93
N MET A 672 8.25 -30.08 10.21
CA MET A 672 8.70 -28.74 10.63
C MET A 672 8.05 -28.32 11.95
N THR A 673 7.75 -29.30 12.83
CA THR A 673 7.08 -29.08 14.11
C THR A 673 7.84 -28.07 14.96
N GLY A 674 7.15 -27.03 15.42
CA GLY A 674 7.76 -25.96 16.22
C GLY A 674 8.78 -25.08 15.48
N ALA A 675 8.90 -25.17 14.17
CA ALA A 675 9.79 -24.33 13.38
C ALA A 675 9.36 -22.85 13.41
N ARG A 676 10.30 -21.95 13.23
CA ARG A 676 10.07 -20.51 13.27
C ARG A 676 10.31 -19.87 11.92
N PHE A 677 9.33 -19.08 11.48
CA PHE A 677 9.35 -18.32 10.24
C PHE A 677 9.03 -16.84 10.53
N LYS A 678 10.01 -15.99 10.35
CA LYS A 678 9.83 -14.55 10.50
C LYS A 678 10.24 -13.83 9.23
N THR A 679 9.34 -12.98 8.70
CA THR A 679 9.59 -12.18 7.50
C THR A 679 10.08 -13.04 6.32
N CYS A 680 9.37 -14.16 6.07
CA CYS A 680 9.67 -15.07 4.97
C CYS A 680 8.66 -14.93 3.84
N GLN A 681 9.11 -15.18 2.61
CA GLN A 681 8.25 -15.18 1.43
C GLN A 681 8.40 -16.51 0.69
N PHE A 682 7.30 -17.26 0.62
CA PHE A 682 7.17 -18.42 -0.24
C PHE A 682 6.59 -17.95 -1.57
N TYR A 683 7.28 -18.16 -2.64
CA TYR A 683 6.85 -17.75 -3.97
C TYR A 683 6.96 -18.91 -4.95
N GLN A 684 5.87 -19.24 -5.67
CA GLN A 684 5.81 -20.31 -6.70
C GLN A 684 6.35 -21.67 -6.21
N GLY A 685 5.94 -22.08 -5.00
CA GLY A 685 6.40 -23.31 -4.38
C GLY A 685 5.32 -24.37 -4.27
N LYS A 686 5.67 -25.52 -3.69
CA LYS A 686 4.74 -26.60 -3.40
C LYS A 686 5.04 -27.23 -2.03
N LEU A 687 4.05 -27.24 -1.15
CA LEU A 687 4.12 -27.92 0.15
C LEU A 687 3.09 -29.05 0.17
N GLN A 688 3.56 -30.27 0.32
CA GLN A 688 2.72 -31.46 0.28
C GLN A 688 3.01 -32.37 1.47
N GLN A 689 2.00 -32.68 2.27
CA GLN A 689 2.16 -33.49 3.49
C GLN A 689 3.22 -32.90 4.44
N VAL A 690 3.16 -31.58 4.69
CA VAL A 690 4.12 -30.90 5.57
C VAL A 690 3.47 -30.67 6.94
N ASP A 691 4.18 -31.04 8.00
CA ASP A 691 3.74 -30.86 9.38
C ASP A 691 4.39 -29.63 10.00
N LEU A 692 3.60 -28.56 10.21
CA LEU A 692 3.97 -27.31 10.83
C LEU A 692 3.31 -27.13 12.20
N THR A 693 2.97 -28.25 12.85
CA THR A 693 2.31 -28.22 14.17
C THR A 693 3.14 -27.44 15.18
N GLY A 694 2.51 -26.51 15.90
CA GLY A 694 3.16 -25.63 16.88
C GLY A 694 4.19 -24.66 16.32
N ALA A 695 4.30 -24.54 14.99
CA ALA A 695 5.22 -23.59 14.37
C ALA A 695 4.78 -22.12 14.58
N SER A 696 5.73 -21.19 14.55
CA SER A 696 5.45 -19.77 14.69
C SER A 696 5.73 -19.02 13.38
N PHE A 697 4.77 -18.17 12.98
CA PHE A 697 4.80 -17.36 11.78
C PHE A 697 4.65 -15.89 12.14
N GLU A 698 5.56 -15.05 11.69
CA GLU A 698 5.49 -13.59 11.86
C GLU A 698 5.83 -12.91 10.52
N GLN A 699 4.85 -12.19 9.94
CA GLN A 699 5.00 -11.49 8.65
C GLN A 699 5.43 -12.44 7.52
N VAL A 700 4.67 -13.50 7.30
CA VAL A 700 4.95 -14.49 6.27
C VAL A 700 3.93 -14.41 5.13
N ALA A 701 4.40 -14.48 3.89
CA ALA A 701 3.56 -14.46 2.72
C ALA A 701 3.79 -15.70 1.83
N PHE A 702 2.68 -16.24 1.34
CA PHE A 702 2.63 -17.30 0.33
C PHE A 702 2.01 -16.72 -0.93
N HIS A 703 2.71 -16.77 -2.04
CA HIS A 703 2.21 -16.30 -3.33
C HIS A 703 2.38 -17.37 -4.41
N GLU A 704 1.29 -17.74 -5.07
CA GLU A 704 1.28 -18.81 -6.08
C GLU A 704 1.87 -20.15 -5.53
N VAL A 705 1.61 -20.45 -4.25
CA VAL A 705 2.08 -21.69 -3.61
C VAL A 705 0.95 -22.69 -3.48
N VAL A 706 1.21 -23.92 -3.86
CA VAL A 706 0.25 -25.04 -3.69
C VAL A 706 0.45 -25.67 -2.31
N LEU A 707 -0.60 -25.67 -1.48
CA LEU A 707 -0.61 -26.36 -0.18
C LEU A 707 -1.60 -27.54 -0.21
N ASP A 708 -1.09 -28.76 -0.05
CA ASP A 708 -1.91 -29.97 0.05
C ASP A 708 -1.53 -30.78 1.27
N ARG A 709 -2.50 -31.08 2.14
CA ARG A 709 -2.30 -31.80 3.41
C ARG A 709 -1.20 -31.19 4.28
N VAL A 710 -1.31 -29.88 4.51
CA VAL A 710 -0.38 -29.15 5.40
C VAL A 710 -1.04 -28.92 6.75
N SER A 711 -0.32 -29.20 7.83
CA SER A 711 -0.79 -29.02 9.21
C SER A 711 -0.20 -27.77 9.83
N PHE A 712 -1.07 -26.80 10.19
CA PHE A 712 -0.76 -25.65 11.06
C PHE A 712 -1.41 -25.81 12.45
N ILE A 713 -1.62 -27.04 12.89
CA ILE A 713 -2.26 -27.34 14.18
C ILE A 713 -1.45 -26.66 15.31
N GLU A 714 -2.16 -25.96 16.23
CA GLU A 714 -1.54 -25.27 17.36
C GLU A 714 -0.48 -24.20 16.97
N ALA A 715 -0.44 -23.81 15.70
CA ALA A 715 0.50 -22.78 15.23
C ALA A 715 0.14 -21.38 15.75
N GLN A 716 1.17 -20.58 16.02
CA GLN A 716 1.06 -19.17 16.37
C GLN A 716 1.37 -18.31 15.16
N VAL A 717 0.38 -17.58 14.68
CA VAL A 717 0.47 -16.86 13.42
C VAL A 717 0.16 -15.38 13.62
N LYS A 718 1.11 -14.53 13.22
CA LYS A 718 0.95 -13.08 13.18
C LYS A 718 1.23 -12.56 11.79
N GLN A 719 0.22 -11.98 11.14
CA GLN A 719 0.32 -11.42 9.78
C GLN A 719 0.74 -12.47 8.73
N LEU A 720 -0.20 -13.35 8.38
CA LEU A 720 -0.04 -14.37 7.34
C LEU A 720 -0.84 -13.99 6.09
N ALA A 721 -0.20 -13.99 4.94
CA ALA A 721 -0.86 -13.71 3.67
C ALA A 721 -0.77 -14.89 2.70
N PHE A 722 -1.92 -15.25 2.13
CA PHE A 722 -2.00 -16.17 0.99
C PHE A 722 -2.56 -15.41 -0.21
N SER A 723 -1.86 -15.43 -1.33
CA SER A 723 -2.28 -14.82 -2.58
C SER A 723 -2.17 -15.82 -3.73
N ASP A 724 -3.26 -15.99 -4.46
CA ASP A 724 -3.33 -16.90 -5.60
C ASP A 724 -2.90 -18.33 -5.25
N CYS A 725 -3.19 -18.77 -4.01
CA CYS A 725 -2.81 -20.08 -3.50
C CYS A 725 -4.01 -21.05 -3.52
N PRO A 726 -3.90 -22.22 -4.14
CA PRO A 726 -4.81 -23.33 -3.87
C PRO A 726 -4.41 -24.04 -2.58
N LEU A 727 -5.34 -24.09 -1.61
CA LEU A 727 -5.17 -24.79 -0.35
C LEU A 727 -6.17 -25.96 -0.30
N ALA A 728 -5.67 -27.20 -0.14
CA ALA A 728 -6.49 -28.38 -0.01
C ALA A 728 -6.08 -29.21 1.22
N HIS A 729 -7.07 -29.67 2.01
CA HIS A 729 -6.84 -30.47 3.20
C HIS A 729 -5.86 -29.85 4.21
N VAL A 730 -5.95 -28.55 4.41
CA VAL A 730 -5.06 -27.79 5.32
C VAL A 730 -5.73 -27.64 6.68
N SER A 731 -5.00 -27.92 7.76
CA SER A 731 -5.55 -27.80 9.13
C SER A 731 -4.91 -26.64 9.88
N PHE A 732 -5.77 -25.74 10.42
CA PHE A 732 -5.46 -24.71 11.39
C PHE A 732 -6.11 -24.98 12.76
N GLU A 733 -6.38 -26.25 13.08
CA GLU A 733 -7.03 -26.61 14.33
C GLU A 733 -6.26 -26.10 15.54
N ARG A 734 -6.99 -25.55 16.51
CA ARG A 734 -6.42 -24.99 17.74
C ARG A 734 -5.30 -23.96 17.55
N SER A 735 -5.17 -23.40 16.34
CA SER A 735 -4.19 -22.35 16.06
C SER A 735 -4.65 -20.98 16.53
N GLU A 736 -3.68 -20.10 16.79
CA GLU A 736 -3.89 -18.67 17.02
C GLU A 736 -3.48 -17.89 15.78
N VAL A 737 -4.44 -17.27 15.06
CA VAL A 737 -4.16 -16.50 13.85
C VAL A 737 -4.61 -15.05 14.03
N GLU A 738 -3.65 -14.14 14.16
CA GLU A 738 -3.91 -12.71 14.25
C GLU A 738 -3.38 -11.95 13.02
N GLY A 739 -4.29 -11.32 12.29
CA GLY A 739 -3.97 -10.62 11.06
C GLY A 739 -3.61 -11.55 9.92
N GLY A 740 -4.55 -11.83 9.02
CA GLY A 740 -4.33 -12.70 7.87
C GLY A 740 -5.10 -12.23 6.66
N VAL A 741 -4.60 -12.56 5.47
CA VAL A 741 -5.28 -12.25 4.22
C VAL A 741 -5.28 -13.49 3.33
N PHE A 742 -6.47 -13.87 2.86
CA PHE A 742 -6.65 -14.83 1.78
C PHE A 742 -7.16 -14.06 0.56
N TYR A 743 -6.31 -13.92 -0.45
CA TYR A 743 -6.58 -13.16 -1.66
C TYR A 743 -6.65 -14.10 -2.87
N GLN A 744 -7.78 -14.14 -3.57
CA GLN A 744 -7.98 -15.02 -4.74
C GLN A 744 -7.63 -16.49 -4.49
N CYS A 745 -7.87 -17.01 -3.29
CA CYS A 745 -7.55 -18.37 -2.91
C CYS A 745 -8.76 -19.30 -3.10
N GLY A 746 -8.49 -20.53 -3.52
CA GLY A 746 -9.43 -21.65 -3.42
C GLY A 746 -9.17 -22.45 -2.14
N LEU A 747 -10.15 -22.52 -1.24
CA LEU A 747 -10.02 -23.19 0.05
C LEU A 747 -10.91 -24.45 0.04
N GLU A 748 -10.29 -25.61 -0.01
CA GLU A 748 -10.99 -26.90 -0.08
C GLU A 748 -10.67 -27.77 1.14
N GLN A 749 -11.69 -28.11 1.89
CA GLN A 749 -11.58 -28.97 3.09
C GLN A 749 -10.55 -28.44 4.11
N LEU A 750 -10.60 -27.14 4.41
CA LEU A 750 -9.79 -26.56 5.47
C LEU A 750 -10.48 -26.71 6.82
N SER A 751 -9.70 -27.02 7.87
CA SER A 751 -10.18 -27.04 9.25
C SER A 751 -9.64 -25.84 10.03
N PHE A 752 -10.56 -25.07 10.64
CA PHE A 752 -10.28 -24.05 11.63
C PHE A 752 -10.97 -24.39 12.96
N ASP A 753 -11.18 -25.67 13.24
CA ASP A 753 -11.88 -26.12 14.41
C ASP A 753 -11.11 -25.73 15.69
N GLU A 754 -11.82 -25.18 16.69
CA GLU A 754 -11.26 -24.70 17.94
C GLU A 754 -10.18 -23.58 17.79
N ALA A 755 -10.01 -23.02 16.58
CA ALA A 755 -9.04 -21.97 16.31
C ALA A 755 -9.49 -20.61 16.86
N TRP A 756 -8.52 -19.77 17.19
CA TRP A 756 -8.72 -18.35 17.49
C TRP A 756 -8.29 -17.49 16.30
N LEU A 757 -9.27 -16.87 15.64
CA LEU A 757 -9.10 -16.10 14.42
C LEU A 757 -9.43 -14.64 14.67
N LYS A 758 -8.51 -13.73 14.41
CA LYS A 758 -8.70 -12.30 14.60
C LYS A 758 -8.16 -11.47 13.45
N ASN A 759 -8.95 -10.50 12.97
CA ASN A 759 -8.56 -9.57 11.90
C ASN A 759 -8.13 -10.29 10.60
N ILE A 760 -8.86 -11.34 10.21
CA ILE A 760 -8.59 -12.08 8.97
C ILE A 760 -9.51 -11.57 7.87
N VAL A 761 -8.98 -11.43 6.66
CA VAL A 761 -9.70 -10.94 5.49
C VAL A 761 -9.69 -12.00 4.39
N PHE A 762 -10.89 -12.42 3.97
CA PHE A 762 -11.10 -13.23 2.78
C PHE A 762 -11.63 -12.31 1.67
N THR A 763 -10.93 -12.15 0.58
CA THR A 763 -11.26 -11.12 -0.43
C THR A 763 -11.04 -11.57 -1.86
N GLN A 764 -11.63 -10.85 -2.82
CA GLN A 764 -11.59 -11.12 -4.25
C GLN A 764 -12.17 -12.48 -4.62
N GLY A 765 -13.39 -12.79 -4.10
CA GLY A 765 -14.13 -13.97 -4.47
C GLY A 765 -13.53 -15.28 -3.97
N VAL A 766 -12.94 -15.27 -2.78
CA VAL A 766 -12.47 -16.49 -2.12
C VAL A 766 -13.61 -17.49 -2.00
N LYS A 767 -13.34 -18.73 -2.37
CA LYS A 767 -14.28 -19.85 -2.27
C LYS A 767 -13.87 -20.74 -1.12
N LEU A 768 -14.79 -20.95 -0.18
CA LEU A 768 -14.65 -21.88 0.93
C LEU A 768 -15.55 -23.10 0.68
N ASN A 769 -14.95 -24.23 0.39
CA ASN A 769 -15.66 -25.45 0.08
C ASN A 769 -15.38 -26.54 1.13
N CYS A 770 -16.41 -27.06 1.76
CA CYS A 770 -16.30 -28.05 2.83
C CYS A 770 -15.36 -27.63 4.00
N CYS A 771 -15.27 -26.34 4.32
CA CYS A 771 -14.42 -25.84 5.38
C CYS A 771 -15.13 -25.91 6.74
N THR A 772 -14.37 -26.14 7.82
CA THR A 772 -14.95 -26.27 9.17
C THR A 772 -14.39 -25.20 10.10
N PHE A 773 -15.27 -24.64 10.95
CA PHE A 773 -15.00 -23.62 11.96
C PHE A 773 -15.66 -24.00 13.32
N ARG A 774 -15.78 -25.30 13.61
CA ARG A 774 -16.48 -25.78 14.81
C ARG A 774 -15.82 -25.26 16.07
N GLN A 775 -16.63 -24.72 17.00
CA GLN A 775 -16.15 -24.21 18.29
C GLN A 775 -15.03 -23.13 18.17
N SER A 776 -14.82 -22.56 16.99
CA SER A 776 -13.82 -21.52 16.77
C SER A 776 -14.26 -20.16 17.37
N GLN A 777 -13.28 -19.33 17.68
CA GLN A 777 -13.49 -17.94 18.08
C GLN A 777 -13.02 -17.01 16.96
N ILE A 778 -13.97 -16.39 16.28
CA ILE A 778 -13.74 -15.56 15.10
C ILE A 778 -14.08 -14.12 15.48
N ARG A 779 -13.11 -13.19 15.44
CA ARG A 779 -13.31 -11.80 15.83
C ARG A 779 -12.85 -10.84 14.75
N THR A 780 -13.69 -9.87 14.44
CA THR A 780 -13.37 -8.80 13.46
C THR A 780 -12.83 -9.33 12.14
N CYS A 781 -13.33 -10.47 11.67
CA CYS A 781 -12.97 -11.09 10.41
C CYS A 781 -13.92 -10.68 9.28
N ASN A 782 -13.39 -10.58 8.08
CA ASN A 782 -14.11 -10.14 6.90
C ASN A 782 -14.27 -11.30 5.90
N PHE A 783 -15.52 -11.74 5.71
CA PHE A 783 -15.94 -12.74 4.73
C PHE A 783 -16.79 -12.13 3.61
N ARG A 784 -16.72 -10.83 3.42
CA ARG A 784 -17.54 -10.14 2.43
C ARG A 784 -17.31 -10.66 1.02
N GLN A 785 -18.40 -10.92 0.27
CA GLN A 785 -18.35 -11.41 -1.11
C GLN A 785 -17.66 -12.77 -1.27
N THR A 786 -17.62 -13.58 -0.22
CA THR A 786 -17.14 -14.97 -0.29
C THR A 786 -18.23 -15.93 -0.75
N HIS A 787 -17.82 -17.05 -1.33
CA HIS A 787 -18.71 -18.19 -1.62
C HIS A 787 -18.40 -19.29 -0.62
N MET A 788 -19.39 -19.66 0.20
CA MET A 788 -19.28 -20.73 1.21
C MET A 788 -20.22 -21.85 0.85
N GLU A 789 -19.67 -23.01 0.57
CA GLU A 789 -20.45 -24.20 0.27
C GLU A 789 -20.10 -25.33 1.24
N GLN A 790 -21.12 -25.97 1.84
CA GLN A 790 -20.98 -27.10 2.77
C GLN A 790 -20.04 -26.80 3.97
N CYS A 791 -19.97 -25.54 4.42
CA CYS A 791 -19.15 -25.16 5.59
C CYS A 791 -19.87 -25.44 6.92
N ASP A 792 -19.08 -25.74 7.95
CA ASP A 792 -19.60 -26.06 9.28
C ASP A 792 -19.10 -25.07 10.35
N PHE A 793 -20.02 -24.23 10.86
CA PHE A 793 -19.80 -23.26 11.94
C PHE A 793 -20.45 -23.67 13.27
N LYS A 794 -20.74 -24.98 13.47
CA LYS A 794 -21.39 -25.40 14.70
C LYS A 794 -20.67 -24.95 15.96
N GLN A 795 -21.42 -24.30 16.86
CA GLN A 795 -20.91 -23.75 18.11
C GLN A 795 -19.81 -22.67 17.97
N ALA A 796 -19.55 -22.17 16.79
CA ALA A 796 -18.62 -21.07 16.57
C ALA A 796 -19.11 -19.76 17.22
N LEU A 797 -18.17 -18.91 17.62
CA LEU A 797 -18.43 -17.54 18.03
C LEU A 797 -17.82 -16.60 16.97
N ALA A 798 -18.66 -15.96 16.16
CA ALA A 798 -18.23 -14.96 15.18
C ALA A 798 -18.69 -13.57 15.65
N GLU A 799 -17.80 -12.81 16.27
CA GLU A 799 -18.07 -11.50 16.87
C GLU A 799 -17.56 -10.37 15.98
N ASN A 800 -18.39 -9.36 15.69
CA ASN A 800 -18.05 -8.20 14.86
C ASN A 800 -17.49 -8.61 13.47
N CYS A 801 -17.97 -9.68 12.88
CA CYS A 801 -17.55 -10.19 11.59
C CYS A 801 -18.42 -9.61 10.45
N ASP A 802 -17.89 -9.56 9.23
CA ASP A 802 -18.61 -9.09 8.05
C ASP A 802 -18.79 -10.22 7.04
N PHE A 803 -20.02 -10.72 6.90
CA PHE A 803 -20.45 -11.67 5.86
C PHE A 803 -21.30 -11.01 4.79
N SER A 804 -21.28 -9.68 4.70
CA SER A 804 -22.11 -8.94 3.74
C SER A 804 -21.82 -9.35 2.30
N GLU A 805 -22.87 -9.48 1.49
CA GLU A 805 -22.80 -9.90 0.09
C GLU A 805 -22.18 -11.32 -0.10
N ALA A 806 -22.03 -12.12 0.95
CA ALA A 806 -21.59 -13.51 0.83
C ALA A 806 -22.72 -14.41 0.32
N GLU A 807 -22.34 -15.46 -0.42
CA GLU A 807 -23.20 -16.56 -0.81
C GLU A 807 -22.92 -17.76 0.11
N ILE A 808 -23.89 -18.12 0.93
CA ILE A 808 -23.76 -19.17 1.94
C ILE A 808 -24.76 -20.29 1.60
N SER A 809 -24.26 -21.43 1.16
CA SER A 809 -25.08 -22.55 0.74
C SER A 809 -24.74 -23.86 1.45
N LEU A 810 -25.76 -24.65 1.78
CA LEU A 810 -25.63 -25.97 2.41
C LEU A 810 -24.81 -25.96 3.72
N CYS A 811 -24.72 -24.80 4.41
CA CYS A 811 -23.87 -24.61 5.59
C CYS A 811 -24.62 -24.95 6.90
N MET A 812 -23.87 -25.44 7.87
CA MET A 812 -24.33 -25.79 9.21
C MET A 812 -23.85 -24.73 10.21
N MET A 813 -24.78 -24.01 10.84
CA MET A 813 -24.49 -22.91 11.80
C MET A 813 -25.28 -23.09 13.12
N GLU A 814 -25.63 -24.35 13.47
CA GLU A 814 -26.40 -24.66 14.67
C GLU A 814 -25.60 -24.29 15.93
N HIS A 815 -26.29 -23.69 16.89
CA HIS A 815 -25.71 -23.22 18.14
C HIS A 815 -24.59 -22.18 17.99
N ALA A 816 -24.34 -21.68 16.79
CA ALA A 816 -23.36 -20.62 16.56
C ALA A 816 -23.84 -19.27 17.11
N ARG A 817 -22.92 -18.41 17.47
CA ARG A 817 -23.19 -17.08 17.99
C ARG A 817 -22.57 -16.01 17.09
N PHE A 818 -23.39 -15.07 16.62
CA PHE A 818 -23.03 -14.01 15.70
C PHE A 818 -23.32 -12.61 16.28
N PRO A 819 -22.78 -12.24 17.45
CA PRO A 819 -23.07 -10.94 18.03
C PRO A 819 -22.49 -9.82 17.17
N GLN A 820 -23.34 -8.81 16.85
CA GLN A 820 -22.96 -7.62 16.08
C GLN A 820 -22.33 -7.94 14.71
N THR A 821 -22.64 -9.09 14.15
CA THR A 821 -22.14 -9.55 12.85
C THR A 821 -22.99 -9.00 11.72
N LEU A 822 -22.34 -8.64 10.61
CA LEU A 822 -22.99 -8.11 9.43
C LEU A 822 -23.29 -9.22 8.43
N PHE A 823 -24.55 -9.34 8.04
CA PHE A 823 -25.06 -10.19 6.98
C PHE A 823 -25.82 -9.36 5.94
N VAL A 824 -25.38 -8.15 5.64
CA VAL A 824 -26.08 -7.25 4.74
C VAL A 824 -26.02 -7.80 3.32
N ARG A 825 -27.20 -7.98 2.67
CA ARG A 825 -27.31 -8.57 1.32
C ARG A 825 -26.71 -9.98 1.21
N THR A 826 -26.59 -10.70 2.29
CA THR A 826 -26.12 -12.09 2.28
C THR A 826 -27.20 -13.00 1.69
N PHE A 827 -26.78 -13.88 0.81
CA PHE A 827 -27.66 -14.92 0.25
C PHE A 827 -27.45 -16.23 1.01
N PHE A 828 -28.52 -16.70 1.65
CA PHE A 828 -28.54 -17.97 2.36
C PHE A 828 -29.38 -18.98 1.57
N GLU A 829 -28.84 -20.15 1.29
CA GLU A 829 -29.56 -21.25 0.64
C GLU A 829 -29.31 -22.57 1.38
N LYS A 830 -30.36 -23.18 1.89
CA LYS A 830 -30.31 -24.46 2.64
C LYS A 830 -29.36 -24.43 3.83
N VAL A 831 -29.43 -23.35 4.61
CA VAL A 831 -28.58 -23.12 5.77
C VAL A 831 -29.34 -23.45 7.05
N SER A 832 -28.67 -24.17 7.97
CA SER A 832 -29.22 -24.43 9.32
C SER A 832 -28.66 -23.44 10.33
N LEU A 833 -29.54 -22.58 10.87
CA LEU A 833 -29.28 -21.62 11.94
C LEU A 833 -30.04 -21.98 13.23
N GLN A 834 -30.38 -23.27 13.40
CA GLN A 834 -31.13 -23.71 14.56
C GLN A 834 -30.39 -23.39 15.88
N TYR A 835 -31.11 -22.86 16.84
CA TYR A 835 -30.58 -22.49 18.18
C TYR A 835 -29.42 -21.49 18.12
N SER A 836 -29.19 -20.83 17.00
CA SER A 836 -28.15 -19.82 16.87
C SER A 836 -28.52 -18.50 17.56
N SER A 837 -27.51 -17.69 17.89
CA SER A 837 -27.70 -16.36 18.45
C SER A 837 -27.26 -15.30 17.45
N LEU A 838 -28.18 -14.51 16.95
CA LEU A 838 -28.02 -13.39 16.04
C LEU A 838 -28.24 -12.04 16.76
N ILE A 839 -27.92 -11.97 18.05
CA ILE A 839 -28.15 -10.79 18.89
C ILE A 839 -27.42 -9.56 18.31
N GLY A 840 -28.19 -8.53 17.95
CA GLY A 840 -27.65 -7.29 17.36
C GLY A 840 -27.03 -7.48 15.98
N ALA A 841 -27.20 -8.63 15.34
CA ALA A 841 -26.72 -8.86 13.97
C ALA A 841 -27.49 -8.00 12.97
N ASN A 842 -26.83 -7.64 11.88
CA ASN A 842 -27.43 -6.88 10.79
C ASN A 842 -27.71 -7.78 9.58
N LEU A 843 -28.97 -8.07 9.31
CA LEU A 843 -29.47 -8.92 8.22
C LEU A 843 -30.17 -8.08 7.13
N GLN A 844 -29.87 -6.81 7.06
CA GLN A 844 -30.51 -5.92 6.09
C GLN A 844 -30.39 -6.42 4.66
N LYS A 845 -31.55 -6.44 3.94
CA LYS A 845 -31.60 -6.85 2.53
C LYS A 845 -31.02 -8.25 2.25
N SER A 846 -30.87 -9.10 3.26
CA SER A 846 -30.47 -10.48 3.05
C SER A 846 -31.62 -11.31 2.45
N VAL A 847 -31.27 -12.40 1.76
CA VAL A 847 -32.21 -13.31 1.12
C VAL A 847 -32.04 -14.70 1.71
N MET A 848 -33.14 -15.29 2.16
CA MET A 848 -33.16 -16.62 2.77
C MET A 848 -34.02 -17.57 1.94
N LYS A 849 -33.43 -18.68 1.50
CA LYS A 849 -34.10 -19.77 0.80
C LYS A 849 -33.86 -21.08 1.56
N GLU A 850 -34.95 -21.75 1.94
CA GLU A 850 -34.91 -23.03 2.65
C GLU A 850 -34.02 -22.94 3.93
N VAL A 851 -34.05 -21.81 4.67
CA VAL A 851 -33.21 -21.57 5.85
C VAL A 851 -33.97 -22.00 7.11
N ASN A 852 -33.29 -22.70 8.00
CA ASN A 852 -33.89 -23.15 9.26
C ASN A 852 -33.42 -22.33 10.45
N LEU A 853 -34.27 -21.42 10.95
CA LEU A 853 -34.02 -20.56 12.12
C LEU A 853 -34.75 -21.08 13.39
N TYR A 854 -35.12 -22.38 13.45
CA TYR A 854 -35.82 -22.93 14.58
C TYR A 854 -35.13 -22.56 15.91
N ARG A 855 -35.88 -21.85 16.81
CA ARG A 855 -35.42 -21.35 18.10
C ARG A 855 -34.15 -20.46 18.03
N ALA A 856 -33.92 -19.77 16.95
CA ALA A 856 -32.87 -18.77 16.87
C ALA A 856 -33.22 -17.51 17.67
N ASN A 857 -32.18 -16.80 18.16
CA ASN A 857 -32.35 -15.57 18.92
C ASN A 857 -31.93 -14.35 18.07
N LEU A 858 -32.89 -13.53 17.68
CA LEU A 858 -32.72 -12.32 16.88
C LEU A 858 -32.88 -11.03 17.70
N PHE A 859 -32.69 -11.06 19.01
CA PHE A 859 -32.85 -9.88 19.87
C PHE A 859 -32.00 -8.71 19.34
N ARG A 860 -32.65 -7.56 19.12
CA ARG A 860 -32.05 -6.33 18.55
C ARG A 860 -31.42 -6.52 17.17
N ALA A 861 -31.68 -7.60 16.46
CA ALA A 861 -31.20 -7.74 15.10
C ALA A 861 -31.90 -6.72 14.16
N ASP A 862 -31.22 -6.36 13.08
CA ASP A 862 -31.78 -5.51 12.03
C ASP A 862 -32.16 -6.40 10.84
N VAL A 863 -33.44 -6.58 10.58
CA VAL A 863 -33.97 -7.39 9.48
C VAL A 863 -34.67 -6.52 8.42
N SER A 864 -34.32 -5.24 8.35
CA SER A 864 -34.92 -4.31 7.38
C SER A 864 -34.67 -4.79 5.94
N GLY A 865 -35.74 -4.95 5.18
CA GLY A 865 -35.64 -5.43 3.80
C GLY A 865 -35.24 -6.90 3.62
N LEU A 866 -35.25 -7.71 4.67
CA LEU A 866 -35.01 -9.15 4.59
C LEU A 866 -36.12 -9.83 3.76
N MET A 867 -35.74 -10.72 2.86
CA MET A 867 -36.64 -11.54 2.06
C MET A 867 -36.45 -13.01 2.41
N ALA A 868 -37.54 -13.72 2.68
CA ALA A 868 -37.54 -15.16 2.96
C ALA A 868 -38.57 -15.87 2.10
N ASP A 869 -38.26 -17.09 1.66
CA ASP A 869 -39.22 -17.95 0.96
C ASP A 869 -40.17 -18.63 1.96
N ARG A 870 -41.09 -19.43 1.41
CA ARG A 870 -42.09 -20.19 2.21
C ARG A 870 -41.52 -21.40 2.95
N GLU A 871 -40.41 -21.90 2.52
CA GLU A 871 -39.70 -23.06 3.03
C GLU A 871 -38.77 -22.67 4.21
N THR A 872 -38.51 -21.38 4.42
CA THR A 872 -37.73 -20.86 5.55
C THR A 872 -38.52 -20.98 6.85
N VAL A 873 -37.93 -21.63 7.86
CA VAL A 873 -38.55 -21.95 9.15
C VAL A 873 -38.19 -20.93 10.21
N PHE A 874 -39.22 -20.26 10.79
CA PHE A 874 -39.07 -19.26 11.87
C PHE A 874 -39.67 -19.73 13.19
N ASP A 875 -39.99 -21.03 13.38
CA ASP A 875 -40.67 -21.52 14.57
C ASP A 875 -39.86 -21.35 15.85
N GLY A 876 -40.47 -20.70 16.83
CA GLY A 876 -39.87 -20.49 18.14
C GLY A 876 -38.73 -19.48 18.19
N ILE A 877 -38.57 -18.63 17.20
CA ILE A 877 -37.57 -17.54 17.21
C ILE A 877 -37.88 -16.53 18.33
N TYR A 878 -36.83 -15.97 18.92
CA TYR A 878 -36.94 -14.84 19.84
C TYR A 878 -36.57 -13.54 19.08
N ALA A 879 -37.55 -12.67 18.81
CA ALA A 879 -37.44 -11.53 17.93
C ALA A 879 -37.88 -10.19 18.61
N GLU A 880 -37.56 -10.03 19.91
CA GLU A 880 -37.85 -8.77 20.61
C GLU A 880 -36.87 -7.65 20.18
N GLN A 881 -37.38 -6.43 20.08
CA GLN A 881 -36.62 -5.22 19.69
C GLN A 881 -35.96 -5.32 18.32
N VAL A 882 -36.44 -6.20 17.43
CA VAL A 882 -35.96 -6.30 16.07
C VAL A 882 -36.32 -5.06 15.27
N LYS A 883 -35.37 -4.51 14.51
CA LYS A 883 -35.64 -3.44 13.56
C LYS A 883 -36.18 -4.02 12.26
N ARG A 884 -37.28 -3.45 11.74
CA ARG A 884 -38.02 -3.94 10.56
C ARG A 884 -38.16 -2.92 9.43
N PHE A 885 -37.83 -1.65 9.65
CA PHE A 885 -38.01 -0.58 8.68
C PHE A 885 -36.68 -0.14 8.11
N PRO A 886 -36.66 0.20 6.79
CA PRO A 886 -37.76 0.08 5.84
C PRO A 886 -38.10 -1.37 5.50
N GLU A 887 -39.36 -1.66 5.20
CA GLU A 887 -39.80 -2.97 4.70
C GLU A 887 -39.30 -3.15 3.26
N ALA A 888 -39.10 -4.41 2.82
CA ALA A 888 -38.71 -4.67 1.45
C ALA A 888 -39.81 -4.19 0.47
N LYS A 889 -39.43 -3.41 -0.52
CA LYS A 889 -40.37 -3.02 -1.59
C LYS A 889 -40.72 -4.24 -2.43
N GLY A 890 -41.94 -4.74 -2.29
CA GLY A 890 -42.44 -5.89 -3.08
C GLY A 890 -42.55 -7.22 -2.36
N ALA A 891 -42.50 -7.27 -1.04
CA ALA A 891 -42.86 -8.47 -0.24
C ALA A 891 -44.37 -8.68 -0.13
#